data_f38801ef75eb8cc5c6f07bd209d15b77
#
_entry.id   f38801ef75eb8cc5c6f07bd209d15b77
#
_cell.length_a   1.000
_cell.length_b   1.000
_cell.length_c   1.000
_cell.angle_alpha   90.00
_cell.angle_beta   90.00
_cell.angle_gamma   90.00
#
_symmetry.space_group_name_H-M   'P 1'
#
loop_
_entity.id
_entity.type
_entity.pdbx_description
1 polymer ?
#
loop_
_entity_poly.entity_id
_entity_poly.type
_entity_poly.pdbx_seq_one_letter_code
_entity_poly.pdbx_strand_id
1 'polypeptide(L)'
;YIDDKQDVIIESQKMIYNELDNKVFSQSETFLELENKYEIKSSNILFDRNLNIISSSEITEINDKIANKFIFEKGLIFDTIREIISSKKIFIKDQNLNNYSFENSKLNLKDNEVAGKDVKVDFVDNFFGNENNDPILKGSSIVSNNKNTKIYKTVFSTCNKKNKNCRGWELQSEIFTHNKTKKLFEYEKSWFKVFEKKIFYLPYFNHPDPTVKRKSGFLTPFYKGSSNLGSSLTIPYFYSISNSKDFTFKPRFYLDNDYIFQSEYREAFKNSNLIADFSLNRKDNTSSHFFTELEGKFGDNTDYKIQIQNVTNDSYLKIHNIKEYTSLIDSESTLTSYISLEKDIDENTKLDSTIKLYEDLSKEDSDKYQYIFPDFNFSKNINLDESYNGNFQFLSTGFQKVYETNKYEALINNDFNFNSFDYITKVGIVSDYSLLLKNFNSYSENSTEYEKKNDHEIFGTFLLKSELPLKKELENSTNFLKPILQLRASPTNGKNISSSDTRIEFDNLFSPNRIGRSDMVEKGNSITLGFEFEKQNLNDSKILGLSLGNVLKDKKNDDLPTKTKLNQTRSDIVGNLYYKLNKNLELNYNFSYDKDLEYSNYDSVEATFGLNKFITSFDYITENHDFGDSEIIKNVTKYKISDEHIINFNITKDLKDDFTQFYKLSYEHETDCLLASFEYQKTFFRDGSLVPDESLVFLIKFIPFAEIRGAANSVFEN
;
A
#
# COMPACT_ATOMS: atom_id res chain seq x y z
N TYR A 1 -57.47 -5.62 26.08
CA TYR A 1 -57.97 -4.33 26.57
C TYR A 1 -57.61 -3.25 25.54
N ILE A 2 -58.58 -2.50 25.13
CA ILE A 2 -58.42 -1.36 24.19
C ILE A 2 -58.91 -0.12 24.87
N ASP A 3 -58.12 0.95 24.93
CA ASP A 3 -58.48 2.27 25.38
C ASP A 3 -58.47 3.25 24.21
N ASP A 4 -59.60 3.43 23.54
CA ASP A 4 -59.73 4.29 22.36
C ASP A 4 -59.52 5.79 22.68
N LYS A 5 -59.60 6.19 23.98
CA LYS A 5 -59.34 7.61 24.34
C LYS A 5 -57.87 7.94 24.49
N GLN A 6 -57.04 6.89 24.69
CA GLN A 6 -55.60 7.02 24.92
C GLN A 6 -54.77 6.26 23.90
N ASP A 7 -55.39 5.72 22.86
CA ASP A 7 -54.77 4.90 21.81
C ASP A 7 -53.84 3.80 22.40
N VAL A 8 -54.30 3.11 23.44
CA VAL A 8 -53.58 2.05 24.14
C VAL A 8 -54.27 0.71 23.92
N ILE A 9 -53.52 -0.23 23.35
CA ILE A 9 -53.95 -1.62 23.19
C ILE A 9 -53.08 -2.48 24.09
N ILE A 10 -53.68 -3.26 25.00
CA ILE A 10 -52.99 -4.16 25.90
C ILE A 10 -53.49 -5.60 25.65
N GLU A 11 -52.55 -6.48 25.33
CA GLU A 11 -52.79 -7.92 25.17
C GLU A 11 -52.01 -8.72 26.20
N SER A 12 -52.69 -9.56 26.96
CA SER A 12 -52.10 -10.42 27.99
C SER A 12 -52.97 -11.64 28.24
N GLN A 13 -52.39 -12.72 28.72
CA GLN A 13 -53.12 -13.94 29.07
C GLN A 13 -54.08 -13.72 30.24
N LYS A 14 -53.78 -12.82 31.17
CA LYS A 14 -54.64 -12.48 32.32
C LYS A 14 -54.56 -11.00 32.61
N MET A 15 -55.72 -10.36 32.64
CA MET A 15 -55.86 -8.95 33.01
C MET A 15 -56.91 -8.78 34.07
N ILE A 16 -56.70 -7.82 34.96
CA ILE A 16 -57.62 -7.42 36.01
C ILE A 16 -57.84 -5.91 35.87
N TYR A 17 -59.10 -5.52 35.70
CA TYR A 17 -59.51 -4.13 35.75
C TYR A 17 -60.14 -3.82 37.11
N ASN A 18 -59.57 -2.89 37.86
CA ASN A 18 -60.16 -2.35 39.08
C ASN A 18 -60.91 -1.06 38.76
N GLU A 19 -62.22 -1.16 38.76
CA GLU A 19 -63.10 -0.04 38.41
C GLU A 19 -63.04 1.10 39.43
N LEU A 20 -62.87 0.80 40.74
CA LEU A 20 -62.78 1.80 41.79
C LEU A 20 -61.54 2.68 41.68
N ASP A 21 -60.43 2.11 41.37
CA ASP A 21 -59.15 2.82 41.25
C ASP A 21 -58.84 3.21 39.81
N ASN A 22 -59.67 2.77 38.84
CA ASN A 22 -59.48 2.99 37.40
C ASN A 22 -58.12 2.52 36.88
N LYS A 23 -57.72 1.30 37.31
CA LYS A 23 -56.44 0.70 37.00
C LYS A 23 -56.59 -0.61 36.25
N VAL A 24 -55.75 -0.82 35.22
CA VAL A 24 -55.60 -2.08 34.50
C VAL A 24 -54.31 -2.72 34.94
N PHE A 25 -54.38 -3.94 35.40
CA PHE A 25 -53.24 -4.73 35.82
C PHE A 25 -53.15 -6.01 34.98
N SER A 26 -52.05 -6.26 34.33
CA SER A 26 -51.76 -7.48 33.60
C SER A 26 -50.88 -8.42 34.42
N GLN A 27 -51.14 -9.73 34.31
CA GLN A 27 -50.29 -10.79 34.90
C GLN A 27 -49.77 -11.68 33.76
N SER A 28 -48.50 -12.02 33.79
CA SER A 28 -47.78 -12.75 32.73
C SER A 28 -47.28 -11.86 31.56
N GLU A 29 -46.82 -12.48 30.50
CA GLU A 29 -46.34 -11.78 29.31
C GLU A 29 -47.43 -10.88 28.73
N THR A 30 -47.06 -9.63 28.50
CA THR A 30 -48.00 -8.59 28.09
C THR A 30 -47.38 -7.79 26.93
N PHE A 31 -48.15 -7.61 25.89
CA PHE A 31 -47.84 -6.74 24.77
C PHE A 31 -48.73 -5.51 24.89
N LEU A 32 -48.08 -4.33 24.72
CA LEU A 32 -48.78 -3.05 24.75
C LEU A 32 -48.34 -2.25 23.52
N GLU A 33 -49.33 -1.82 22.76
CA GLU A 33 -49.15 -0.88 21.67
C GLU A 33 -49.68 0.50 22.10
N LEU A 34 -48.84 1.54 21.91
CA LEU A 34 -49.18 2.91 22.27
C LEU A 34 -49.09 3.81 21.03
N GLU A 35 -50.22 4.46 20.69
CA GLU A 35 -50.35 5.44 19.59
C GLU A 35 -49.78 4.93 18.27
N ASN A 36 -49.76 3.63 18.04
CA ASN A 36 -49.11 3.03 16.87
C ASN A 36 -47.65 3.52 16.65
N LYS A 37 -46.99 4.00 17.74
CA LYS A 37 -45.60 4.52 17.71
C LYS A 37 -44.62 3.61 18.45
N TYR A 38 -45.06 2.99 19.55
CA TYR A 38 -44.24 2.16 20.43
C TYR A 38 -44.86 0.81 20.66
N GLU A 39 -44.03 -0.22 20.53
CA GLU A 39 -44.35 -1.59 20.92
C GLU A 39 -43.64 -1.90 22.24
N ILE A 40 -44.41 -2.21 23.29
CA ILE A 40 -43.89 -2.46 24.63
C ILE A 40 -44.18 -3.93 25.00
N LYS A 41 -43.13 -4.67 25.35
CA LYS A 41 -43.23 -6.03 25.85
C LYS A 41 -42.72 -6.11 27.28
N SER A 42 -43.53 -6.61 28.18
CA SER A 42 -43.19 -6.76 29.60
C SER A 42 -44.04 -7.83 30.26
N SER A 43 -43.75 -8.09 31.54
CA SER A 43 -44.63 -8.86 32.40
C SER A 43 -45.15 -7.97 33.53
N ASN A 44 -46.38 -8.22 34.01
CA ASN A 44 -46.96 -7.54 35.18
C ASN A 44 -47.04 -6.00 35.00
N ILE A 45 -47.67 -5.54 33.93
CA ILE A 45 -47.87 -4.13 33.65
C ILE A 45 -49.04 -3.61 34.48
N LEU A 46 -48.82 -2.47 35.13
CA LEU A 46 -49.87 -1.66 35.76
C LEU A 46 -50.08 -0.37 34.92
N PHE A 47 -51.29 -0.18 34.40
CA PHE A 47 -51.71 1.05 33.74
C PHE A 47 -52.70 1.78 34.66
N ASP A 48 -52.24 2.91 35.23
CA ASP A 48 -53.08 3.85 35.99
C ASP A 48 -53.68 4.87 35.05
N ARG A 49 -54.96 4.73 34.73
CA ARG A 49 -55.67 5.58 33.77
C ARG A 49 -55.94 6.99 34.31
N ASN A 50 -55.98 7.17 35.64
CA ASN A 50 -56.16 8.48 36.24
C ASN A 50 -54.92 9.37 36.12
N LEU A 51 -53.77 8.72 36.26
CA LEU A 51 -52.46 9.38 36.16
C LEU A 51 -51.87 9.32 34.76
N ASN A 52 -52.42 8.49 33.89
CA ASN A 52 -51.84 8.17 32.55
C ASN A 52 -50.41 7.63 32.64
N ILE A 53 -50.21 6.74 33.64
CA ILE A 53 -48.87 6.13 33.90
C ILE A 53 -48.94 4.63 33.66
N ILE A 54 -48.01 4.15 32.82
CA ILE A 54 -47.70 2.75 32.64
C ILE A 54 -46.47 2.42 33.49
N SER A 55 -46.53 1.37 34.30
CA SER A 55 -45.39 0.94 35.10
C SER A 55 -45.24 -0.57 35.13
N SER A 56 -44.01 -1.02 35.22
CA SER A 56 -43.66 -2.42 35.46
C SER A 56 -42.40 -2.48 36.32
N SER A 57 -42.32 -3.49 37.22
CA SER A 57 -41.11 -3.81 37.98
C SER A 57 -40.20 -4.80 37.24
N GLU A 58 -40.72 -5.43 36.21
CA GLU A 58 -40.06 -6.49 35.44
C GLU A 58 -39.26 -5.90 34.27
N ILE A 59 -38.47 -6.77 33.58
CA ILE A 59 -37.78 -6.41 32.38
C ILE A 59 -38.78 -5.99 31.32
N THR A 60 -38.60 -4.78 30.80
CA THR A 60 -39.49 -4.21 29.78
C THR A 60 -38.69 -3.88 28.54
N GLU A 61 -39.14 -4.34 27.38
CA GLU A 61 -38.60 -3.98 26.07
C GLU A 61 -39.53 -2.99 25.38
N ILE A 62 -38.95 -1.94 24.78
CA ILE A 62 -39.69 -0.98 23.96
C ILE A 62 -38.98 -0.90 22.64
N ASN A 63 -39.72 -1.06 21.55
CA ASN A 63 -39.22 -0.84 20.19
C ASN A 63 -39.92 0.40 19.62
N ASP A 64 -39.16 1.30 19.00
CA ASP A 64 -39.72 2.40 18.25
C ASP A 64 -39.74 2.09 16.72
N LYS A 65 -40.45 2.92 15.94
CA LYS A 65 -40.56 2.75 14.48
C LYS A 65 -39.24 3.01 13.72
N ILE A 66 -38.22 3.56 14.39
CA ILE A 66 -36.92 3.93 13.81
C ILE A 66 -35.90 2.81 14.09
N ALA A 67 -36.35 1.64 14.56
CA ALA A 67 -35.52 0.47 14.89
C ALA A 67 -34.55 0.66 16.09
N ASN A 68 -34.80 1.61 16.99
CA ASN A 68 -34.13 1.60 18.29
C ASN A 68 -34.83 0.61 19.23
N LYS A 69 -34.01 -0.16 19.95
CA LYS A 69 -34.49 -1.09 20.98
C LYS A 69 -34.06 -0.61 22.36
N PHE A 70 -35.02 -0.42 23.24
CA PHE A 70 -34.84 -0.01 24.64
C PHE A 70 -35.15 -1.19 25.55
N ILE A 71 -34.23 -1.55 26.44
CA ILE A 71 -34.42 -2.59 27.42
C ILE A 71 -34.24 -2.01 28.82
N PHE A 72 -35.30 -2.08 29.64
CA PHE A 72 -35.34 -1.57 31.00
C PHE A 72 -35.23 -2.77 31.96
N GLU A 73 -34.08 -2.91 32.63
CA GLU A 73 -33.83 -4.09 33.49
C GLU A 73 -34.41 -3.97 34.92
N LYS A 74 -34.56 -2.76 35.45
CA LYS A 74 -34.94 -2.52 36.84
C LYS A 74 -36.16 -1.60 36.95
N GLY A 75 -37.20 -1.99 36.27
CA GLY A 75 -38.48 -1.29 36.32
C GLY A 75 -38.57 -0.11 35.36
N LEU A 76 -39.80 0.20 35.01
CA LEU A 76 -40.19 1.27 34.09
C LEU A 76 -41.33 2.06 34.70
N ILE A 77 -41.28 3.38 34.58
CA ILE A 77 -42.42 4.29 34.80
C ILE A 77 -42.52 5.15 33.55
N PHE A 78 -43.62 5.06 32.82
CA PHE A 78 -43.88 5.79 31.59
C PHE A 78 -45.13 6.67 31.74
N ASP A 79 -44.92 7.98 31.75
CA ASP A 79 -45.98 9.00 31.64
C ASP A 79 -46.36 9.13 30.18
N THR A 80 -47.52 8.64 29.79
CA THR A 80 -47.96 8.56 28.38
C THR A 80 -48.36 9.92 27.81
N ILE A 81 -48.79 10.87 28.66
CA ILE A 81 -49.13 12.23 28.19
C ILE A 81 -47.89 13.07 27.90
N ARG A 82 -46.89 12.99 28.79
CA ARG A 82 -45.65 13.75 28.65
C ARG A 82 -44.63 13.03 27.77
N GLU A 83 -44.91 11.76 27.44
CA GLU A 83 -44.00 10.84 26.76
C GLU A 83 -42.63 10.72 27.49
N ILE A 84 -42.69 10.68 28.86
CA ILE A 84 -41.47 10.60 29.69
C ILE A 84 -41.35 9.23 30.32
N ILE A 85 -40.21 8.58 30.07
CA ILE A 85 -39.86 7.30 30.70
C ILE A 85 -38.79 7.53 31.75
N SER A 86 -38.95 6.91 32.92
CA SER A 86 -37.96 6.87 33.98
C SER A 86 -37.64 5.42 34.35
N SER A 87 -36.36 5.09 34.52
CA SER A 87 -35.91 3.76 34.92
C SER A 87 -34.62 3.83 35.72
N LYS A 88 -34.39 2.79 36.55
CA LYS A 88 -33.13 2.65 37.30
C LYS A 88 -31.98 2.13 36.44
N LYS A 89 -32.27 1.38 35.38
CA LYS A 89 -31.25 0.86 34.48
C LYS A 89 -31.83 0.60 33.10
N ILE A 90 -31.19 1.16 32.10
CA ILE A 90 -31.61 1.03 30.70
C ILE A 90 -30.43 0.60 29.83
N PHE A 91 -30.74 -0.22 28.83
CA PHE A 91 -29.88 -0.48 27.64
C PHE A 91 -30.61 0.01 26.41
N ILE A 92 -29.88 0.70 25.56
CA ILE A 92 -30.39 1.16 24.26
C ILE A 92 -29.48 0.59 23.19
N LYS A 93 -30.06 -0.07 22.21
CA LYS A 93 -29.38 -0.43 20.96
C LYS A 93 -29.94 0.46 19.87
N ASP A 94 -29.06 1.29 19.27
CA ASP A 94 -29.45 2.20 18.20
C ASP A 94 -29.47 1.50 16.83
N GLN A 95 -29.97 2.21 15.81
CA GLN A 95 -30.04 1.74 14.42
C GLN A 95 -28.64 1.42 13.82
N ASN A 96 -27.58 1.98 14.39
CA ASN A 96 -26.18 1.72 13.98
C ASN A 96 -25.55 0.59 14.79
N LEU A 97 -26.34 -0.15 15.57
CA LEU A 97 -25.93 -1.25 16.43
C LEU A 97 -25.04 -0.86 17.62
N ASN A 98 -24.89 0.44 17.92
CA ASN A 98 -24.18 0.87 19.12
C ASN A 98 -25.01 0.55 20.37
N ASN A 99 -24.33 0.14 21.45
CA ASN A 99 -24.98 -0.20 22.70
C ASN A 99 -24.70 0.88 23.76
N TYR A 100 -25.75 1.43 24.32
CA TYR A 100 -25.70 2.40 25.40
C TYR A 100 -26.26 1.79 26.68
N SER A 101 -25.66 2.04 27.81
CA SER A 101 -26.20 1.67 29.11
C SER A 101 -26.10 2.83 30.09
N PHE A 102 -27.19 3.05 30.86
CA PHE A 102 -27.27 4.11 31.85
C PHE A 102 -27.94 3.62 33.11
N GLU A 103 -27.58 4.23 34.24
CA GLU A 103 -28.30 4.10 35.49
C GLU A 103 -29.11 5.37 35.79
N ASN A 104 -30.23 5.23 36.51
CA ASN A 104 -31.10 6.34 36.89
C ASN A 104 -31.42 7.29 35.70
N SER A 105 -32.02 6.72 34.66
CA SER A 105 -32.31 7.39 33.42
C SER A 105 -33.68 8.02 33.36
N LYS A 106 -33.76 9.12 32.63
CA LYS A 106 -34.99 9.81 32.23
C LYS A 106 -34.92 10.10 30.74
N LEU A 107 -35.90 9.60 29.99
CA LEU A 107 -36.04 9.80 28.55
C LEU A 107 -37.30 10.60 28.27
N ASN A 108 -37.21 11.68 27.56
CA ASN A 108 -38.34 12.41 26.99
C ASN A 108 -38.39 12.05 25.50
N LEU A 109 -39.33 11.20 25.13
CA LEU A 109 -39.46 10.70 23.76
C LEU A 109 -40.01 11.76 22.80
N LYS A 110 -40.82 12.70 23.32
CA LYS A 110 -41.36 13.82 22.53
C LYS A 110 -40.27 14.77 22.05
N ASP A 111 -39.34 15.13 22.92
CA ASP A 111 -38.29 16.10 22.65
C ASP A 111 -36.95 15.43 22.28
N ASN A 112 -36.89 14.07 22.26
CA ASN A 112 -35.69 13.27 22.08
C ASN A 112 -34.57 13.64 23.08
N GLU A 113 -34.94 13.86 24.34
CA GLU A 113 -34.00 14.19 25.39
C GLU A 113 -33.71 12.96 26.26
N VAL A 114 -32.44 12.77 26.59
CA VAL A 114 -31.97 11.69 27.47
C VAL A 114 -31.12 12.29 28.57
N ALA A 115 -31.39 11.93 29.79
CA ALA A 115 -30.55 12.18 30.95
C ALA A 115 -30.33 10.88 31.75
N GLY A 116 -29.07 10.65 32.18
CA GLY A 116 -28.72 9.43 32.92
C GLY A 116 -27.41 9.56 33.67
N LYS A 117 -27.15 8.59 34.53
CA LYS A 117 -25.87 8.46 35.28
C LYS A 117 -25.16 7.18 34.88
N ASP A 118 -23.85 7.09 35.22
CA ASP A 118 -23.01 5.90 35.00
C ASP A 118 -23.12 5.36 33.58
N VAL A 119 -22.80 6.27 32.64
CA VAL A 119 -22.94 6.04 31.21
C VAL A 119 -21.84 5.14 30.68
N LYS A 120 -22.22 4.17 29.87
CA LYS A 120 -21.31 3.38 29.07
C LYS A 120 -21.87 3.29 27.64
N VAL A 121 -21.03 3.62 26.67
CA VAL A 121 -21.31 3.45 25.24
C VAL A 121 -20.28 2.48 24.69
N ASP A 122 -20.75 1.35 24.21
CA ASP A 122 -19.96 0.39 23.45
C ASP A 122 -20.33 0.60 21.96
N PHE A 123 -19.38 1.13 21.19
CA PHE A 123 -19.58 1.32 19.76
C PHE A 123 -19.42 -0.02 19.03
N VAL A 124 -20.02 -0.12 17.87
CA VAL A 124 -19.86 -1.30 17.01
C VAL A 124 -18.39 -1.45 16.59
N ASP A 125 -17.93 -2.68 16.44
CA ASP A 125 -16.63 -2.98 15.85
C ASP A 125 -16.54 -2.27 14.48
N ASN A 126 -15.37 -1.76 14.12
CA ASN A 126 -15.17 -0.97 12.92
C ASN A 126 -15.82 0.44 12.89
N PHE A 127 -16.40 0.92 13.99
CA PHE A 127 -17.00 2.27 14.03
C PHE A 127 -16.02 3.37 13.61
N PHE A 128 -14.73 3.21 13.91
CA PHE A 128 -13.63 4.09 13.51
C PHE A 128 -12.78 3.54 12.36
N GLY A 129 -13.28 2.56 11.58
CA GLY A 129 -12.60 2.02 10.40
C GLY A 129 -11.53 0.96 10.67
N ASN A 130 -11.49 0.38 11.87
CA ASN A 130 -10.59 -0.74 12.20
C ASN A 130 -11.37 -1.83 12.95
N GLU A 131 -11.51 -3.00 12.34
CA GLU A 131 -12.28 -4.15 12.87
C GLU A 131 -11.66 -4.77 14.14
N ASN A 132 -10.39 -4.52 14.40
CA ASN A 132 -9.70 -5.04 15.58
C ASN A 132 -9.91 -4.16 16.83
N ASN A 133 -10.51 -2.99 16.70
CA ASN A 133 -10.77 -2.08 17.79
C ASN A 133 -12.12 -2.39 18.50
N ASP A 134 -12.19 -2.10 19.80
CA ASP A 134 -13.41 -2.15 20.64
C ASP A 134 -13.63 -0.76 21.26
N PRO A 135 -14.14 0.23 20.48
CA PRO A 135 -14.24 1.60 20.94
C PRO A 135 -15.25 1.72 22.08
N ILE A 136 -14.87 2.40 23.13
CA ILE A 136 -15.70 2.60 24.31
C ILE A 136 -15.61 4.03 24.83
N LEU A 137 -16.77 4.54 25.28
CA LEU A 137 -16.89 5.81 25.98
C LEU A 137 -17.63 5.57 27.29
N LYS A 138 -17.04 5.97 28.41
CA LYS A 138 -17.66 5.94 29.73
C LYS A 138 -17.74 7.34 30.30
N GLY A 139 -18.73 7.60 31.18
CA GLY A 139 -18.86 8.87 31.86
C GLY A 139 -19.76 8.80 33.08
N SER A 140 -19.68 9.81 33.92
CA SER A 140 -20.46 9.90 35.16
C SER A 140 -21.94 10.23 34.92
N SER A 141 -22.22 11.02 33.88
CA SER A 141 -23.59 11.41 33.54
C SER A 141 -23.69 11.85 32.09
N ILE A 142 -24.88 11.71 31.53
CA ILE A 142 -25.21 12.10 30.15
C ILE A 142 -26.40 13.07 30.13
N VAL A 143 -26.35 14.04 29.23
CA VAL A 143 -27.48 14.83 28.77
C VAL A 143 -27.42 14.89 27.26
N SER A 144 -28.47 14.40 26.62
CA SER A 144 -28.54 14.36 25.14
C SER A 144 -29.84 15.00 24.67
N ASN A 145 -29.77 15.70 23.56
CA ASN A 145 -30.92 16.22 22.81
C ASN A 145 -30.67 16.11 21.30
N ASN A 146 -31.56 16.61 20.48
CA ASN A 146 -31.46 16.56 19.01
C ASN A 146 -30.20 17.21 18.43
N LYS A 147 -29.58 18.17 19.16
CA LYS A 147 -28.41 18.94 18.68
C LYS A 147 -27.09 18.39 19.24
N ASN A 148 -27.09 18.07 20.53
CA ASN A 148 -25.86 17.71 21.24
C ASN A 148 -26.08 16.54 22.20
N THR A 149 -25.08 15.70 22.35
CA THR A 149 -24.93 14.75 23.46
C THR A 149 -23.75 15.19 24.30
N LYS A 150 -23.95 15.52 25.58
CA LYS A 150 -22.89 15.86 26.52
C LYS A 150 -22.74 14.77 27.56
N ILE A 151 -21.52 14.33 27.77
CA ILE A 151 -21.15 13.34 28.79
C ILE A 151 -20.07 13.96 29.67
N TYR A 152 -20.23 13.82 30.99
CA TYR A 152 -19.33 14.43 31.97
C TYR A 152 -18.39 13.39 32.56
N LYS A 153 -17.15 13.83 32.91
CA LYS A 153 -16.06 12.99 33.47
C LYS A 153 -15.85 11.72 32.64
N THR A 154 -15.51 11.94 31.37
CA THR A 154 -15.43 10.86 30.38
C THR A 154 -14.07 10.20 30.31
N VAL A 155 -14.09 8.93 29.93
CA VAL A 155 -12.93 8.16 29.46
C VAL A 155 -13.29 7.55 28.12
N PHE A 156 -12.52 7.88 27.11
CA PHE A 156 -12.65 7.36 25.76
C PHE A 156 -11.39 6.57 25.36
N SER A 157 -11.54 5.46 24.68
CA SER A 157 -10.46 4.64 24.13
C SER A 157 -10.98 3.76 23.01
N THR A 158 -10.13 3.40 22.05
CA THR A 158 -10.43 2.42 21.01
C THR A 158 -9.81 1.05 21.28
N CYS A 159 -9.06 0.92 22.36
CA CYS A 159 -8.34 -0.30 22.69
C CYS A 159 -9.26 -1.44 23.12
N ASN A 160 -9.01 -2.65 22.61
CA ASN A 160 -9.76 -3.85 22.91
C ASN A 160 -9.63 -4.26 24.37
N LYS A 161 -10.73 -4.77 24.97
CA LYS A 161 -10.79 -5.24 26.35
C LYS A 161 -10.16 -6.61 26.60
N LYS A 162 -9.79 -7.35 25.54
CA LYS A 162 -9.31 -8.75 25.68
C LYS A 162 -8.03 -8.87 26.53
N ASN A 163 -7.23 -7.81 26.62
CA ASN A 163 -6.09 -7.74 27.52
C ASN A 163 -6.48 -7.11 28.85
N LYS A 164 -6.66 -7.92 29.86
CA LYS A 164 -7.26 -7.58 31.16
C LYS A 164 -6.54 -6.50 31.99
N ASN A 165 -5.36 -6.03 31.63
CA ASN A 165 -4.52 -5.28 32.56
C ASN A 165 -4.31 -3.81 32.25
N CYS A 166 -4.44 -3.32 31.00
CA CYS A 166 -4.27 -1.90 30.72
C CYS A 166 -4.68 -1.57 29.31
N ARG A 167 -5.33 -0.43 29.08
CA ARG A 167 -5.56 0.10 27.75
C ARG A 167 -4.30 0.78 27.28
N GLY A 168 -3.90 0.57 26.03
CA GLY A 168 -2.74 1.21 25.44
C GLY A 168 -2.80 2.73 25.57
N TRP A 169 -3.98 3.32 25.32
CA TRP A 169 -4.21 4.74 25.53
C TRP A 169 -5.65 5.06 25.94
N GLU A 170 -5.84 6.19 26.60
CA GLU A 170 -7.12 6.75 27.02
C GLU A 170 -7.12 8.27 26.90
N LEU A 171 -8.25 8.84 26.49
CA LEU A 171 -8.53 10.27 26.60
C LEU A 171 -9.52 10.50 27.74
N GLN A 172 -9.05 11.08 28.82
CA GLN A 172 -9.86 11.41 30.01
C GLN A 172 -10.24 12.88 29.97
N SER A 173 -11.54 13.22 29.87
CA SER A 173 -12.02 14.59 29.71
C SER A 173 -13.02 14.97 30.79
N GLU A 174 -13.10 16.24 31.16
CA GLU A 174 -14.16 16.73 32.02
C GLU A 174 -15.52 16.72 31.31
N ILE A 175 -15.52 17.14 30.04
CA ILE A 175 -16.72 17.17 29.20
C ILE A 175 -16.38 16.58 27.83
N PHE A 176 -17.20 15.66 27.38
CA PHE A 176 -17.28 15.21 26.00
C PHE A 176 -18.59 15.73 25.40
N THR A 177 -18.53 16.30 24.21
CA THR A 177 -19.71 16.75 23.48
C THR A 177 -19.71 16.16 22.07
N HIS A 178 -20.72 15.36 21.73
CA HIS A 178 -21.04 15.01 20.35
C HIS A 178 -21.99 16.08 19.79
N ASN A 179 -21.45 16.97 18.98
CA ASN A 179 -22.22 17.96 18.24
C ASN A 179 -22.80 17.31 16.98
N LYS A 180 -24.06 16.91 17.03
CA LYS A 180 -24.74 16.17 15.95
C LYS A 180 -24.93 17.02 14.70
N THR A 181 -25.09 18.33 14.86
CA THR A 181 -25.26 19.28 13.73
C THR A 181 -23.95 19.48 12.97
N LYS A 182 -22.85 19.68 13.70
CA LYS A 182 -21.52 19.86 13.11
C LYS A 182 -20.81 18.54 12.81
N LYS A 183 -21.38 17.42 13.29
CA LYS A 183 -20.76 16.10 13.24
C LYS A 183 -19.34 16.11 13.80
N LEU A 184 -19.20 16.58 15.05
CA LEU A 184 -17.94 16.72 15.77
C LEU A 184 -18.01 16.06 17.12
N PHE A 185 -16.94 15.39 17.49
CA PHE A 185 -16.61 15.03 18.85
C PHE A 185 -15.66 16.07 19.44
N GLU A 186 -16.08 16.68 20.54
CA GLU A 186 -15.37 17.76 21.21
C GLU A 186 -15.04 17.33 22.63
N TYR A 187 -13.81 17.55 23.07
CA TYR A 187 -13.32 17.16 24.40
C TYR A 187 -12.76 18.41 25.09
N GLU A 188 -13.23 18.67 26.29
CA GLU A 188 -12.79 19.82 27.09
C GLU A 188 -12.00 19.36 28.33
N LYS A 189 -10.91 20.07 28.65
CA LYS A 189 -10.02 19.82 29.77
C LYS A 189 -9.61 18.34 29.87
N SER A 190 -8.91 17.89 28.86
CA SER A 190 -8.64 16.49 28.63
C SER A 190 -7.20 16.13 28.97
N TRP A 191 -7.01 14.99 29.59
CA TRP A 191 -5.72 14.35 29.77
C TRP A 191 -5.59 13.17 28.82
N PHE A 192 -4.58 13.21 28.01
CA PHE A 192 -4.18 12.06 27.22
C PHE A 192 -3.29 11.15 28.10
N LYS A 193 -3.66 9.88 28.21
CA LYS A 193 -2.95 8.88 29.00
C LYS A 193 -2.46 7.75 28.10
N VAL A 194 -1.26 7.27 28.37
CA VAL A 194 -0.68 6.06 27.78
C VAL A 194 -0.29 5.15 28.93
N PHE A 195 -0.77 3.90 28.90
CA PHE A 195 -0.61 2.94 29.99
C PHE A 195 -0.93 3.56 31.37
N GLU A 196 -2.12 4.20 31.47
CA GLU A 196 -2.65 4.89 32.67
C GLU A 196 -1.86 6.14 33.13
N LYS A 197 -0.68 6.42 32.55
CA LYS A 197 0.11 7.61 32.87
C LYS A 197 -0.35 8.81 32.06
N LYS A 198 -0.55 9.96 32.72
CA LYS A 198 -0.87 11.22 32.07
C LYS A 198 0.36 11.72 31.33
N ILE A 199 0.27 11.88 30.00
CA ILE A 199 1.36 12.30 29.13
C ILE A 199 1.25 13.78 28.83
N PHE A 200 0.09 14.26 28.36
CA PHE A 200 -0.12 15.67 28.05
C PHE A 200 -1.56 16.11 28.30
N TYR A 201 -1.71 17.41 28.53
CA TYR A 201 -2.98 18.06 28.78
C TYR A 201 -3.46 18.84 27.56
N LEU A 202 -4.72 18.63 27.18
CA LEU A 202 -5.41 19.31 26.10
C LEU A 202 -6.55 20.15 26.68
N PRO A 203 -6.46 21.49 26.70
CA PRO A 203 -7.54 22.34 27.16
C PRO A 203 -8.82 22.11 26.34
N TYR A 204 -8.67 21.95 25.04
CA TYR A 204 -9.70 21.63 24.07
C TYR A 204 -9.13 20.79 22.95
N PHE A 205 -9.87 19.75 22.56
CA PHE A 205 -9.53 18.89 21.43
C PHE A 205 -10.82 18.52 20.70
N ASN A 206 -10.78 18.42 19.39
CA ASN A 206 -11.90 17.90 18.61
C ASN A 206 -11.43 17.08 17.43
N HIS A 207 -12.29 16.17 17.01
CA HIS A 207 -12.15 15.45 15.76
C HIS A 207 -13.52 15.20 15.12
N PRO A 208 -13.58 14.97 13.79
CA PRO A 208 -14.84 14.65 13.14
C PRO A 208 -15.44 13.34 13.69
N ASP A 209 -16.76 13.31 13.70
CA ASP A 209 -17.53 12.09 13.84
C ASP A 209 -17.13 11.10 12.72
N PRO A 210 -16.99 9.79 12.98
CA PRO A 210 -16.59 8.80 11.97
C PRO A 210 -17.46 8.73 10.72
N THR A 211 -18.69 9.24 10.78
CA THR A 211 -19.57 9.34 9.59
C THR A 211 -19.13 10.43 8.61
N VAL A 212 -18.21 11.31 9.02
CA VAL A 212 -17.70 12.40 8.19
C VAL A 212 -16.45 11.95 7.44
N LYS A 213 -16.57 11.78 6.14
CA LYS A 213 -15.45 11.35 5.30
C LYS A 213 -14.32 12.38 5.19
N ARG A 214 -14.66 13.69 5.22
CA ARG A 214 -13.69 14.79 5.05
C ARG A 214 -14.05 15.99 5.91
N LYS A 215 -13.12 16.54 6.67
CA LYS A 215 -13.29 17.76 7.45
C LYS A 215 -11.99 18.53 7.58
N SER A 216 -12.10 19.85 7.45
CA SER A 216 -10.97 20.78 7.66
C SER A 216 -10.50 20.77 9.11
N GLY A 217 -9.19 20.79 9.31
CA GLY A 217 -8.55 20.81 10.63
C GLY A 217 -7.05 20.63 10.57
N PHE A 218 -6.40 20.85 11.70
CA PHE A 218 -4.99 20.52 11.86
C PHE A 218 -4.80 19.01 11.82
N LEU A 219 -3.80 18.58 11.03
CA LEU A 219 -3.30 17.23 11.08
C LEU A 219 -2.24 17.12 12.18
N THR A 220 -1.84 15.90 12.48
CA THR A 220 -0.83 15.66 13.52
C THR A 220 0.47 16.38 13.17
N PRO A 221 0.99 17.24 14.03
CA PRO A 221 2.29 17.84 13.83
C PRO A 221 3.39 16.78 14.02
N PHE A 222 4.52 16.97 13.33
CA PHE A 222 5.66 16.10 13.53
C PHE A 222 6.96 16.89 13.60
N TYR A 223 7.88 16.36 14.41
CA TYR A 223 9.19 16.92 14.67
C TYR A 223 10.25 16.04 14.02
N LYS A 224 11.22 16.65 13.32
CA LYS A 224 12.35 15.96 12.70
C LYS A 224 13.65 16.67 13.08
N GLY A 225 14.62 15.91 13.60
CA GLY A 225 16.00 16.34 13.73
C GLY A 225 16.81 15.96 12.50
N SER A 226 17.77 16.77 12.12
CA SER A 226 18.76 16.50 11.09
C SER A 226 20.11 17.03 11.54
N SER A 227 21.16 16.25 11.36
CA SER A 227 22.54 16.70 11.68
C SER A 227 22.97 17.86 10.78
N ASN A 228 22.38 17.97 9.58
CA ASN A 228 22.78 18.95 8.57
C ASN A 228 21.93 20.24 8.61
N LEU A 229 20.64 20.14 8.92
CA LEU A 229 19.68 21.27 8.85
C LEU A 229 19.16 21.71 10.20
N GLY A 230 19.56 21.03 11.29
CA GLY A 230 18.96 21.24 12.59
C GLY A 230 17.55 20.62 12.70
N SER A 231 16.90 20.91 13.82
CA SER A 231 15.56 20.36 14.08
C SER A 231 14.47 21.19 13.42
N SER A 232 13.42 20.53 12.98
CA SER A 232 12.26 21.17 12.36
C SER A 232 10.94 20.67 12.94
N LEU A 233 9.93 21.55 12.94
CA LEU A 233 8.54 21.25 13.31
C LEU A 233 7.63 21.53 12.12
N THR A 234 6.87 20.54 11.71
CA THR A 234 5.84 20.67 10.65
C THR A 234 4.46 20.60 11.30
N ILE A 235 3.58 21.54 10.96
CA ILE A 235 2.20 21.63 11.50
C ILE A 235 1.22 21.67 10.33
N PRO A 236 0.81 20.50 9.79
CA PRO A 236 -0.05 20.47 8.61
C PRO A 236 -1.49 20.88 8.95
N TYR A 237 -2.13 21.59 8.02
CA TYR A 237 -3.55 21.93 8.07
C TYR A 237 -4.26 21.45 6.81
N PHE A 238 -5.23 20.57 7.00
CA PHE A 238 -6.09 20.07 5.93
C PHE A 238 -7.32 20.96 5.76
N TYR A 239 -7.61 21.37 4.54
CA TYR A 239 -8.77 22.17 4.18
C TYR A 239 -9.63 21.41 3.16
N SER A 240 -10.78 20.93 3.61
CA SER A 240 -11.79 20.30 2.74
C SER A 240 -12.59 21.39 2.03
N ILE A 241 -12.31 21.61 0.74
CA ILE A 241 -13.00 22.61 -0.07
C ILE A 241 -14.38 22.09 -0.46
N SER A 242 -14.45 20.83 -0.89
CA SER A 242 -15.68 20.13 -1.24
C SER A 242 -15.51 18.61 -1.09
N ASN A 243 -16.52 17.82 -1.46
CA ASN A 243 -16.41 16.36 -1.44
C ASN A 243 -15.36 15.83 -2.42
N SER A 244 -15.04 16.56 -3.47
CA SER A 244 -14.08 16.18 -4.51
C SER A 244 -12.79 17.00 -4.52
N LYS A 245 -12.66 18.02 -3.65
CA LYS A 245 -11.50 18.93 -3.63
C LYS A 245 -11.00 19.13 -2.22
N ASP A 246 -9.71 19.12 -2.05
CA ASP A 246 -9.05 19.47 -0.80
C ASP A 246 -7.70 20.16 -1.02
N PHE A 247 -7.21 20.78 0.04
CA PHE A 247 -5.95 21.47 0.09
C PHE A 247 -5.29 21.19 1.42
N THR A 248 -4.02 20.82 1.42
CA THR A 248 -3.24 20.58 2.63
C THR A 248 -2.07 21.55 2.67
N PHE A 249 -2.04 22.42 3.65
CA PHE A 249 -0.93 23.33 3.92
C PHE A 249 0.01 22.69 4.94
N LYS A 250 1.32 22.52 4.63
CA LYS A 250 2.33 21.81 5.41
C LYS A 250 3.50 22.73 5.76
N PRO A 251 3.32 23.78 6.60
CA PRO A 251 4.41 24.66 6.98
C PRO A 251 5.44 23.93 7.85
N ARG A 252 6.70 24.05 7.52
CA ARG A 252 7.84 23.49 8.24
C ARG A 252 8.74 24.60 8.73
N PHE A 253 8.99 24.62 10.03
CA PHE A 253 9.80 25.63 10.72
C PHE A 253 11.07 24.95 11.25
N TYR A 254 12.23 25.43 10.85
CA TYR A 254 13.53 25.00 11.37
C TYR A 254 13.94 25.90 12.55
N LEU A 255 14.67 25.34 13.51
CA LEU A 255 15.15 26.11 14.65
C LEU A 255 16.15 27.21 14.26
N ASP A 256 16.84 27.06 13.11
CA ASP A 256 17.83 28.00 12.59
C ASP A 256 17.21 29.14 11.75
N ASN A 257 15.96 29.52 12.04
CA ASN A 257 15.22 30.58 11.33
C ASN A 257 15.02 30.34 9.82
N ASP A 258 15.01 29.10 9.40
CA ASP A 258 14.60 28.71 8.06
C ASP A 258 13.18 28.17 8.08
N TYR A 259 12.46 28.29 6.96
CA TYR A 259 11.10 27.77 6.85
C TYR A 259 10.73 27.38 5.44
N ILE A 260 9.92 26.34 5.33
CA ILE A 260 9.35 25.87 4.08
C ILE A 260 7.83 25.93 4.18
N PHE A 261 7.21 26.57 3.22
CA PHE A 261 5.76 26.52 3.02
C PHE A 261 5.46 25.56 1.88
N GLN A 262 5.04 24.33 2.23
CA GLN A 262 4.63 23.32 1.27
C GLN A 262 3.11 23.22 1.25
N SER A 263 2.54 22.95 0.09
CA SER A 263 1.09 22.84 -0.08
C SER A 263 0.76 21.79 -1.12
N GLU A 264 -0.27 20.98 -0.82
CA GLU A 264 -0.80 19.96 -1.71
C GLU A 264 -2.26 20.25 -2.03
N TYR A 265 -2.60 20.27 -3.30
CA TYR A 265 -3.97 20.39 -3.79
C TYR A 265 -4.38 19.10 -4.49
N ARG A 266 -5.59 18.61 -4.19
CA ARG A 266 -6.17 17.43 -4.83
C ARG A 266 -7.58 17.71 -5.32
N GLU A 267 -7.88 17.24 -6.52
CA GLU A 267 -9.21 17.33 -7.11
C GLU A 267 -9.57 16.07 -7.87
N ALA A 268 -10.70 15.47 -7.52
CA ALA A 268 -11.30 14.38 -8.27
C ALA A 268 -12.39 14.97 -9.21
N PHE A 269 -12.18 14.84 -10.52
CA PHE A 269 -13.16 15.13 -11.55
C PHE A 269 -13.98 13.88 -11.86
N LYS A 270 -14.89 13.96 -12.80
CA LYS A 270 -15.74 12.81 -13.17
C LYS A 270 -14.90 11.61 -13.69
N ASN A 271 -13.92 11.89 -14.54
CA ASN A 271 -13.12 10.87 -15.21
C ASN A 271 -11.59 11.07 -15.02
N SER A 272 -11.18 11.93 -14.08
CA SER A 272 -9.77 12.21 -13.84
C SER A 272 -9.50 12.65 -12.42
N ASN A 273 -8.25 12.50 -11.98
CA ASN A 273 -7.75 12.93 -10.69
C ASN A 273 -6.56 13.86 -10.89
N LEU A 274 -6.55 14.96 -10.17
CA LEU A 274 -5.45 15.94 -10.13
C LEU A 274 -4.84 15.96 -8.74
N ILE A 275 -3.52 15.88 -8.68
CA ILE A 275 -2.73 16.19 -7.49
C ILE A 275 -1.67 17.21 -7.89
N ALA A 276 -1.53 18.28 -7.11
CA ALA A 276 -0.47 19.26 -7.27
C ALA A 276 0.18 19.56 -5.91
N ASP A 277 1.49 19.52 -5.85
CA ASP A 277 2.29 19.82 -4.66
C ASP A 277 3.30 20.91 -5.01
N PHE A 278 3.39 21.93 -4.20
CA PHE A 278 4.33 23.01 -4.40
C PHE A 278 4.88 23.52 -3.07
N SER A 279 6.11 23.98 -3.09
CA SER A 279 6.73 24.56 -1.91
C SER A 279 7.59 25.76 -2.24
N LEU A 280 7.82 26.57 -1.21
CA LEU A 280 8.70 27.71 -1.23
C LEU A 280 9.54 27.71 0.05
N ASN A 281 10.86 27.75 -0.13
CA ASN A 281 11.83 28.05 0.94
C ASN A 281 12.41 29.45 0.70
N ARG A 282 12.64 30.22 1.77
CA ARG A 282 13.18 31.57 1.72
C ARG A 282 14.28 31.76 2.75
N LYS A 283 15.39 31.08 2.59
CA LYS A 283 16.60 31.38 3.36
C LYS A 283 17.49 32.31 2.53
N ASP A 284 18.64 31.96 2.10
CA ASP A 284 19.58 32.84 1.38
C ASP A 284 19.18 33.06 -0.09
N ASN A 285 18.65 32.03 -0.72
CA ASN A 285 18.09 32.07 -2.06
C ASN A 285 16.71 31.42 -2.07
N THR A 286 15.78 31.99 -2.80
CA THR A 286 14.44 31.41 -2.92
C THR A 286 14.51 30.08 -3.71
N SER A 287 14.26 28.98 -3.00
CA SER A 287 14.19 27.63 -3.58
C SER A 287 12.74 27.14 -3.51
N SER A 288 12.31 26.48 -4.57
CA SER A 288 10.94 26.02 -4.70
C SER A 288 10.85 24.76 -5.53
N HIS A 289 9.75 24.03 -5.39
CA HIS A 289 9.33 23.00 -6.32
C HIS A 289 7.88 23.19 -6.74
N PHE A 290 7.56 22.66 -7.91
CA PHE A 290 6.20 22.47 -8.41
C PHE A 290 6.09 21.10 -9.05
N PHE A 291 5.26 20.24 -8.46
CA PHE A 291 4.94 18.91 -8.95
C PHE A 291 3.45 18.79 -9.17
N THR A 292 3.05 18.16 -10.27
CA THR A 292 1.64 17.89 -10.53
C THR A 292 1.47 16.60 -11.31
N GLU A 293 0.40 15.91 -11.03
CA GLU A 293 -0.04 14.71 -11.73
C GLU A 293 -1.53 14.83 -12.03
N LEU A 294 -1.87 14.63 -13.28
CA LEU A 294 -3.25 14.53 -13.75
C LEU A 294 -3.39 13.20 -14.50
N GLU A 295 -4.19 12.32 -13.99
CA GLU A 295 -4.51 11.04 -14.61
C GLU A 295 -6.01 10.94 -14.90
N GLY A 296 -6.37 10.27 -15.98
CA GLY A 296 -7.79 10.12 -16.34
C GLY A 296 -8.03 9.32 -17.60
N LYS A 297 -9.31 9.32 -18.01
CA LYS A 297 -9.77 8.57 -19.17
C LYS A 297 -10.53 9.45 -20.16
N PHE A 298 -10.24 9.28 -21.45
CA PHE A 298 -11.04 9.77 -22.54
C PHE A 298 -11.91 8.62 -23.10
N GLY A 299 -13.19 8.60 -22.74
CA GLY A 299 -14.07 7.47 -23.04
C GLY A 299 -13.65 6.21 -22.25
N ASP A 300 -13.94 5.04 -22.82
CA ASP A 300 -13.69 3.76 -22.15
C ASP A 300 -12.33 3.14 -22.51
N ASN A 301 -11.72 3.57 -23.62
CA ASN A 301 -10.59 2.89 -24.25
C ASN A 301 -9.29 3.72 -24.29
N THR A 302 -9.26 4.89 -23.64
CA THR A 302 -8.09 5.75 -23.71
C THR A 302 -7.77 6.30 -22.34
N ASP A 303 -6.63 5.89 -21.79
CA ASP A 303 -6.07 6.42 -20.56
C ASP A 303 -5.02 7.49 -20.87
N TYR A 304 -5.00 8.57 -20.08
CA TYR A 304 -3.97 9.58 -20.18
C TYR A 304 -3.39 9.93 -18.83
N LYS A 305 -2.10 10.29 -18.83
CA LYS A 305 -1.43 10.78 -17.64
C LYS A 305 -0.50 11.92 -18.00
N ILE A 306 -0.57 13.01 -17.23
CA ILE A 306 0.28 14.19 -17.36
C ILE A 306 0.99 14.37 -16.02
N GLN A 307 2.32 14.39 -16.05
CA GLN A 307 3.14 14.66 -14.89
C GLN A 307 4.10 15.80 -15.21
N ILE A 308 4.19 16.76 -14.30
CA ILE A 308 5.15 17.87 -14.39
C ILE A 308 5.92 17.94 -13.08
N GLN A 309 7.23 17.93 -13.18
CA GLN A 309 8.13 18.09 -12.05
C GLN A 309 9.14 19.19 -12.37
N ASN A 310 9.26 20.15 -11.48
CA ASN A 310 10.19 21.27 -11.62
C ASN A 310 10.72 21.73 -10.27
N VAL A 311 11.99 22.08 -10.21
CA VAL A 311 12.66 22.69 -9.05
C VAL A 311 13.47 23.90 -9.49
N THR A 312 13.65 24.86 -8.61
CA THR A 312 14.49 26.04 -8.87
C THR A 312 15.94 25.86 -8.43
N ASN A 313 16.24 24.82 -7.66
CA ASN A 313 17.58 24.53 -7.14
C ASN A 313 17.79 23.01 -7.11
N ASP A 314 18.87 22.54 -7.74
CA ASP A 314 19.13 21.12 -7.96
C ASP A 314 19.36 20.31 -6.68
N SER A 315 19.82 20.94 -5.60
CA SER A 315 20.01 20.28 -4.30
C SER A 315 18.82 20.39 -3.36
N TYR A 316 17.81 21.19 -3.70
CA TYR A 316 16.67 21.50 -2.83
C TYR A 316 15.93 20.27 -2.30
N LEU A 317 15.64 19.30 -3.17
CA LEU A 317 14.89 18.11 -2.83
C LEU A 317 15.65 17.25 -1.81
N LYS A 318 16.94 17.03 -2.04
CA LYS A 318 17.80 16.21 -1.17
C LYS A 318 18.04 16.89 0.17
N ILE A 319 18.38 18.21 0.18
CA ILE A 319 18.66 18.95 1.39
C ILE A 319 17.46 18.92 2.34
N HIS A 320 16.27 19.12 1.83
CA HIS A 320 15.05 19.23 2.64
C HIS A 320 14.24 17.92 2.71
N ASN A 321 14.73 16.82 2.11
CA ASN A 321 14.05 15.52 2.05
C ASN A 321 12.58 15.67 1.59
N ILE A 322 12.37 16.37 0.49
CA ILE A 322 11.01 16.70 0.00
C ILE A 322 10.22 15.44 -0.33
N LYS A 323 10.87 14.38 -0.78
CA LYS A 323 10.26 13.07 -1.06
C LYS A 323 9.44 12.49 0.12
N GLU A 324 9.82 12.76 1.35
CA GLU A 324 9.08 12.31 2.54
C GLU A 324 7.71 12.99 2.69
N TYR A 325 7.47 14.11 2.01
CA TYR A 325 6.29 14.97 2.17
C TYR A 325 5.37 15.01 0.95
N THR A 326 5.77 14.35 -0.13
CA THR A 326 4.99 14.26 -1.37
C THR A 326 5.10 12.86 -1.98
N SER A 327 4.03 12.40 -2.60
CA SER A 327 3.99 11.14 -3.36
C SER A 327 4.29 11.33 -4.85
N LEU A 328 4.57 12.57 -5.28
CA LEU A 328 4.68 12.91 -6.70
C LEU A 328 6.09 12.77 -7.26
N ILE A 329 7.06 12.35 -6.46
CA ILE A 329 8.43 12.08 -6.91
C ILE A 329 8.93 10.72 -6.42
N ASP A 330 9.62 10.01 -7.31
CA ASP A 330 10.28 8.74 -7.00
C ASP A 330 11.78 8.94 -6.71
N SER A 331 12.39 9.95 -7.32
CA SER A 331 13.81 10.28 -7.21
C SER A 331 14.01 11.73 -6.78
N GLU A 332 15.00 11.98 -5.92
CA GLU A 332 15.46 13.34 -5.59
C GLU A 332 16.65 13.79 -6.45
N SER A 333 17.11 12.92 -7.34
CA SER A 333 18.22 13.19 -8.27
C SER A 333 17.78 13.41 -9.70
N THR A 334 16.62 12.86 -10.08
CA THR A 334 16.11 12.94 -11.45
C THR A 334 14.64 13.29 -11.44
N LEU A 335 14.29 14.36 -12.10
CA LEU A 335 12.91 14.77 -12.34
C LEU A 335 12.42 14.19 -13.66
N THR A 336 11.15 13.79 -13.68
CA THR A 336 10.51 13.24 -14.87
C THR A 336 9.19 13.96 -15.14
N SER A 337 9.14 14.72 -16.21
CA SER A 337 7.89 15.32 -16.71
C SER A 337 7.46 14.60 -17.98
N TYR A 338 6.17 14.22 -18.06
CA TYR A 338 5.70 13.52 -19.24
C TYR A 338 4.20 13.72 -19.49
N ILE A 339 3.82 13.46 -20.74
CA ILE A 339 2.44 13.29 -21.17
C ILE A 339 2.37 11.92 -21.81
N SER A 340 1.57 11.00 -21.25
CA SER A 340 1.33 9.67 -21.81
C SER A 340 -0.12 9.49 -22.24
N LEU A 341 -0.29 8.72 -23.30
CA LEU A 341 -1.55 8.29 -23.84
C LEU A 341 -1.47 6.78 -24.09
N GLU A 342 -2.36 6.03 -23.45
CA GLU A 342 -2.55 4.60 -23.70
C GLU A 342 -3.93 4.39 -24.31
N LYS A 343 -3.97 3.75 -25.49
CA LYS A 343 -5.21 3.55 -26.21
C LYS A 343 -5.37 2.11 -26.65
N ASP A 344 -6.42 1.48 -26.16
CA ASP A 344 -6.91 0.22 -26.70
C ASP A 344 -7.80 0.51 -27.93
N ILE A 345 -7.23 0.32 -29.13
CA ILE A 345 -7.93 0.60 -30.39
C ILE A 345 -9.04 -0.46 -30.61
N ASP A 346 -8.68 -1.70 -30.36
CA ASP A 346 -9.57 -2.85 -30.31
C ASP A 346 -8.98 -3.93 -29.40
N GLU A 347 -9.65 -5.09 -29.23
CA GLU A 347 -9.22 -6.18 -28.36
C GLU A 347 -7.80 -6.73 -28.66
N ASN A 348 -7.32 -6.51 -29.89
CA ASN A 348 -6.05 -7.03 -30.39
C ASN A 348 -5.03 -5.93 -30.70
N THR A 349 -5.41 -4.66 -30.60
CA THR A 349 -4.59 -3.53 -31.03
C THR A 349 -4.46 -2.49 -29.93
N LYS A 350 -3.23 -2.22 -29.51
CA LYS A 350 -2.89 -1.23 -28.49
C LYS A 350 -1.85 -0.23 -29.00
N LEU A 351 -2.01 1.03 -28.62
CA LEU A 351 -1.07 2.12 -28.88
C LEU A 351 -0.75 2.85 -27.57
N ASP A 352 0.51 2.86 -27.20
CA ASP A 352 1.04 3.67 -26.11
C ASP A 352 1.93 4.75 -26.73
N SER A 353 1.76 5.98 -26.30
CA SER A 353 2.61 7.09 -26.77
C SER A 353 2.91 8.05 -25.62
N THR A 354 4.15 8.46 -25.50
CA THR A 354 4.59 9.34 -24.42
C THR A 354 5.56 10.39 -24.93
N ILE A 355 5.44 11.59 -24.41
CA ILE A 355 6.40 12.68 -24.52
C ILE A 355 7.04 12.83 -23.16
N LYS A 356 8.38 12.78 -23.06
CA LYS A 356 9.10 12.80 -21.79
C LYS A 356 10.19 13.85 -21.76
N LEU A 357 10.36 14.47 -20.62
CA LEU A 357 11.51 15.29 -20.25
C LEU A 357 12.10 14.73 -18.95
N TYR A 358 13.35 14.32 -19.01
CA TYR A 358 14.14 14.02 -17.83
C TYR A 358 15.08 15.18 -17.52
N GLU A 359 15.20 15.50 -16.23
CA GLU A 359 16.15 16.46 -15.71
C GLU A 359 17.00 15.81 -14.62
N ASP A 360 18.28 15.57 -14.91
CA ASP A 360 19.26 15.00 -13.98
C ASP A 360 19.89 16.14 -13.16
N LEU A 361 19.45 16.27 -11.92
CA LEU A 361 19.90 17.34 -11.01
C LEU A 361 21.36 17.19 -10.53
N SER A 362 22.05 16.11 -10.92
CA SER A 362 23.47 15.91 -10.62
C SER A 362 24.40 16.47 -11.70
N LYS A 363 23.85 16.81 -12.87
CA LYS A 363 24.58 17.38 -14.01
C LYS A 363 24.43 18.89 -14.08
N GLU A 364 25.30 19.52 -14.84
CA GLU A 364 25.33 20.98 -15.01
C GLU A 364 24.79 21.40 -16.39
N ASP A 365 24.31 22.63 -16.47
CA ASP A 365 23.88 23.30 -17.71
C ASP A 365 22.83 22.50 -18.50
N SER A 366 22.98 22.47 -19.84
CA SER A 366 22.05 21.78 -20.73
C SER A 366 22.24 20.26 -20.77
N ASP A 367 23.33 19.75 -20.23
CA ASP A 367 23.59 18.29 -20.17
C ASP A 367 22.67 17.56 -19.18
N LYS A 368 22.03 18.31 -18.29
CA LYS A 368 21.04 17.73 -17.37
C LYS A 368 19.72 17.35 -18.04
N TYR A 369 19.43 17.85 -19.24
CA TYR A 369 18.15 17.62 -19.90
C TYR A 369 18.20 16.51 -20.93
N GLN A 370 17.20 15.63 -20.89
CA GLN A 370 16.94 14.64 -21.93
C GLN A 370 15.47 14.74 -22.35
N TYR A 371 15.27 15.02 -23.62
CA TYR A 371 13.96 15.12 -24.25
C TYR A 371 13.71 13.87 -25.09
N ILE A 372 12.55 13.21 -24.89
CA ILE A 372 12.10 12.11 -25.73
C ILE A 372 10.75 12.49 -26.34
N PHE A 373 10.67 12.53 -27.66
CA PHE A 373 9.55 13.14 -28.37
C PHE A 373 9.38 12.59 -29.80
N PRO A 374 8.45 11.69 -30.08
CA PRO A 374 7.71 10.85 -29.12
C PRO A 374 8.51 9.63 -28.67
N ASP A 375 7.99 8.92 -27.68
CA ASP A 375 8.27 7.53 -27.39
C ASP A 375 6.97 6.77 -27.62
N PHE A 376 6.95 5.75 -28.49
CA PHE A 376 5.72 5.04 -28.81
C PHE A 376 5.90 3.52 -28.88
N ASN A 377 4.83 2.82 -28.57
CA ASN A 377 4.70 1.37 -28.67
C ASN A 377 3.34 1.04 -29.29
N PHE A 378 3.34 0.50 -30.48
CA PHE A 378 2.16 0.00 -31.16
C PHE A 378 2.22 -1.52 -31.25
N SER A 379 1.23 -2.21 -30.73
CA SER A 379 1.13 -3.66 -30.79
C SER A 379 -0.18 -4.11 -31.43
N LYS A 380 -0.09 -5.12 -32.29
CA LYS A 380 -1.25 -5.75 -32.93
C LYS A 380 -1.08 -7.26 -32.97
N ASN A 381 -2.00 -7.96 -32.32
CA ASN A 381 -2.13 -9.41 -32.43
C ASN A 381 -3.07 -9.72 -33.60
N ILE A 382 -2.61 -10.56 -34.51
CA ILE A 382 -3.37 -10.98 -35.69
C ILE A 382 -3.70 -12.45 -35.51
N ASN A 383 -4.96 -12.74 -35.29
CA ASN A 383 -5.45 -14.10 -35.25
C ASN A 383 -5.46 -14.66 -36.68
N LEU A 384 -4.57 -15.59 -36.95
CA LEU A 384 -4.51 -16.26 -38.22
C LEU A 384 -5.60 -17.35 -38.30
N ASP A 385 -5.95 -17.75 -39.52
CA ASP A 385 -6.80 -18.90 -39.75
C ASP A 385 -6.18 -20.16 -39.11
N GLU A 386 -6.98 -21.06 -38.57
CA GLU A 386 -6.55 -22.31 -37.92
C GLU A 386 -5.56 -23.13 -38.77
N SER A 387 -5.60 -22.98 -40.09
CA SER A 387 -4.67 -23.62 -41.02
C SER A 387 -3.20 -23.24 -40.84
N TYR A 388 -2.92 -22.07 -40.27
CA TYR A 388 -1.55 -21.59 -40.01
C TYR A 388 -0.96 -22.07 -38.70
N ASN A 389 -1.79 -22.65 -37.83
CA ASN A 389 -1.38 -23.28 -36.56
C ASN A 389 -0.47 -22.39 -35.70
N GLY A 390 -0.80 -21.12 -35.52
CA GLY A 390 -0.01 -20.17 -34.74
C GLY A 390 -0.60 -18.77 -34.67
N ASN A 391 0.06 -17.92 -33.90
CA ASN A 391 -0.29 -16.52 -33.72
C ASN A 391 0.76 -15.61 -34.36
N PHE A 392 0.30 -14.53 -34.95
CA PHE A 392 1.14 -13.51 -35.50
C PHE A 392 0.98 -12.20 -34.72
N GLN A 393 2.08 -11.59 -34.34
CA GLN A 393 2.11 -10.31 -33.65
C GLN A 393 2.97 -9.32 -34.41
N PHE A 394 2.45 -8.15 -34.64
CA PHE A 394 3.20 -7.00 -35.11
C PHE A 394 3.43 -6.03 -33.95
N LEU A 395 4.70 -5.67 -33.69
CA LEU A 395 5.10 -4.70 -32.69
C LEU A 395 5.93 -3.63 -33.35
N SER A 396 5.53 -2.37 -33.24
CA SER A 396 6.29 -1.22 -33.72
C SER A 396 6.61 -0.31 -32.53
N THR A 397 7.90 -0.14 -32.24
CA THR A 397 8.38 0.73 -31.17
C THR A 397 9.32 1.77 -31.72
N GLY A 398 9.32 2.97 -31.16
CA GLY A 398 10.26 3.98 -31.60
C GLY A 398 10.29 5.18 -30.68
N PHE A 399 11.41 5.88 -30.74
CA PHE A 399 11.58 7.14 -30.04
C PHE A 399 12.43 8.12 -30.84
N GLN A 400 12.32 9.38 -30.47
CA GLN A 400 13.22 10.45 -30.86
C GLN A 400 13.74 11.12 -29.60
N LYS A 401 15.06 11.13 -29.42
CA LYS A 401 15.72 11.58 -28.18
C LYS A 401 16.78 12.63 -28.48
N VAL A 402 16.77 13.73 -27.70
CA VAL A 402 17.82 14.76 -27.67
C VAL A 402 18.35 14.81 -26.23
N TYR A 403 19.66 14.73 -26.07
CA TYR A 403 20.28 14.67 -24.75
C TYR A 403 21.71 15.20 -24.75
N GLU A 404 22.26 15.55 -23.60
CA GLU A 404 23.62 16.03 -23.42
C GLU A 404 24.02 17.09 -24.47
N THR A 405 23.24 18.18 -24.48
CA THR A 405 23.44 19.39 -25.34
C THR A 405 23.30 19.15 -26.84
N ASN A 406 24.02 18.19 -27.43
CA ASN A 406 24.09 18.03 -28.87
C ASN A 406 23.99 16.59 -29.37
N LYS A 407 23.57 15.65 -28.54
CA LYS A 407 23.35 14.26 -28.93
C LYS A 407 21.91 14.06 -29.38
N TYR A 408 21.74 13.41 -30.51
CA TYR A 408 20.46 13.13 -31.11
C TYR A 408 20.35 11.65 -31.50
N GLU A 409 19.23 11.02 -31.20
CA GLU A 409 18.93 9.67 -31.62
C GLU A 409 17.45 9.56 -31.99
N ALA A 410 17.18 8.99 -33.16
CA ALA A 410 15.84 8.57 -33.56
C ALA A 410 15.88 7.12 -34.00
N LEU A 411 14.91 6.35 -33.53
CA LEU A 411 14.85 4.91 -33.73
C LEU A 411 13.42 4.47 -34.01
N ILE A 412 13.26 3.54 -34.93
CA ILE A 412 12.03 2.77 -35.16
C ILE A 412 12.38 1.31 -35.37
N ASN A 413 11.80 0.45 -34.54
CA ASN A 413 11.83 -0.99 -34.66
C ASN A 413 10.46 -1.51 -35.06
N ASN A 414 10.42 -2.36 -36.09
CA ASN A 414 9.22 -3.10 -36.45
C ASN A 414 9.51 -4.60 -36.33
N ASP A 415 8.86 -5.23 -35.38
CA ASP A 415 8.99 -6.65 -35.10
C ASP A 415 7.78 -7.41 -35.63
N PHE A 416 8.03 -8.40 -36.45
CA PHE A 416 7.05 -9.34 -36.94
C PHE A 416 7.34 -10.69 -36.29
N ASN A 417 6.52 -11.05 -35.32
CA ASN A 417 6.64 -12.28 -34.53
C ASN A 417 5.59 -13.28 -34.95
N PHE A 418 6.01 -14.46 -35.36
CA PHE A 418 5.13 -15.61 -35.50
C PHE A 418 5.50 -16.65 -34.45
N ASN A 419 4.52 -17.14 -33.68
CA ASN A 419 4.68 -18.23 -32.73
C ASN A 419 3.70 -19.33 -33.06
N SER A 420 4.21 -20.54 -33.36
CA SER A 420 3.36 -21.70 -33.58
C SER A 420 2.64 -22.11 -32.28
N PHE A 421 1.51 -22.83 -32.45
CA PHE A 421 0.95 -23.59 -31.35
C PHE A 421 1.83 -24.82 -31.07
N ASP A 422 1.70 -25.37 -29.86
CA ASP A 422 2.41 -26.56 -29.47
C ASP A 422 2.03 -27.77 -30.33
N TYR A 423 3.03 -28.46 -30.84
CA TYR A 423 2.92 -29.77 -31.45
C TYR A 423 3.33 -30.84 -30.46
N ILE A 424 2.41 -31.71 -30.08
CA ILE A 424 2.64 -32.80 -29.14
C ILE A 424 2.77 -34.11 -29.88
N THR A 425 3.93 -34.74 -29.76
CA THR A 425 4.19 -36.06 -30.34
C THR A 425 3.56 -37.19 -29.52
N LYS A 426 3.42 -38.37 -30.10
CA LYS A 426 2.88 -39.56 -29.40
C LYS A 426 3.71 -39.99 -28.18
N VAL A 427 4.97 -39.61 -28.11
CA VAL A 427 5.86 -39.86 -26.95
C VAL A 427 5.88 -38.76 -25.93
N GLY A 428 5.04 -37.70 -26.12
CA GLY A 428 4.89 -36.60 -25.17
C GLY A 428 5.90 -35.45 -25.34
N ILE A 429 6.67 -35.43 -26.42
CA ILE A 429 7.53 -34.27 -26.73
C ILE A 429 6.63 -33.15 -27.21
N VAL A 430 6.72 -32.01 -26.56
CA VAL A 430 6.07 -30.75 -26.91
C VAL A 430 7.07 -29.90 -27.67
N SER A 431 6.72 -29.46 -28.86
CA SER A 431 7.59 -28.63 -29.69
C SER A 431 6.82 -27.42 -30.21
N ASP A 432 7.47 -26.28 -30.19
CA ASP A 432 7.00 -25.04 -30.79
C ASP A 432 8.12 -24.43 -31.62
N TYR A 433 7.75 -23.58 -32.57
CA TYR A 433 8.72 -22.78 -33.30
C TYR A 433 8.28 -21.32 -33.36
N SER A 434 9.25 -20.44 -33.37
CA SER A 434 9.01 -19.02 -33.51
C SER A 434 9.91 -18.41 -34.59
N LEU A 435 9.35 -17.42 -35.26
CA LEU A 435 10.03 -16.63 -36.27
C LEU A 435 9.94 -15.16 -35.88
N LEU A 436 11.07 -14.52 -35.70
CA LEU A 436 11.19 -13.07 -35.52
C LEU A 436 11.82 -12.47 -36.76
N LEU A 437 11.13 -11.54 -37.38
CA LEU A 437 11.70 -10.62 -38.37
C LEU A 437 11.65 -9.21 -37.79
N LYS A 438 12.83 -8.60 -37.61
CA LYS A 438 12.99 -7.26 -37.06
C LYS A 438 13.52 -6.31 -38.14
N ASN A 439 12.79 -5.23 -38.39
CA ASN A 439 13.26 -4.13 -39.21
C ASN A 439 13.68 -2.97 -38.29
N PHE A 440 14.94 -2.70 -38.22
CA PHE A 440 15.53 -1.63 -37.43
C PHE A 440 15.91 -0.48 -38.31
N ASN A 441 15.53 0.74 -37.93
CA ASN A 441 15.91 1.98 -38.59
C ASN A 441 16.34 3.00 -37.55
N SER A 442 17.50 3.58 -37.70
CA SER A 442 17.95 4.65 -36.79
C SER A 442 18.62 5.80 -37.57
N TYR A 443 18.52 6.97 -36.95
CA TYR A 443 19.30 8.16 -37.33
C TYR A 443 19.92 8.72 -36.05
N SER A 444 21.22 9.00 -36.07
CA SER A 444 21.90 9.53 -34.90
C SER A 444 22.92 10.63 -35.27
N GLU A 445 23.10 11.57 -34.35
CA GLU A 445 24.18 12.58 -34.42
C GLU A 445 24.87 12.64 -33.06
N ASN A 446 26.20 12.56 -33.06
CA ASN A 446 27.05 12.59 -31.85
C ASN A 446 26.72 11.53 -30.79
N SER A 447 25.97 10.48 -31.15
CA SER A 447 25.67 9.40 -30.26
C SER A 447 26.89 8.55 -29.95
N THR A 448 26.98 8.07 -28.72
CA THR A 448 27.99 7.08 -28.32
C THR A 448 27.48 5.64 -28.50
N GLU A 449 26.17 5.45 -28.64
CA GLU A 449 25.55 4.14 -28.79
C GLU A 449 25.38 3.74 -30.26
N TYR A 450 25.09 4.72 -31.15
CA TYR A 450 24.88 4.51 -32.58
C TYR A 450 25.92 5.28 -33.36
N GLU A 451 27.00 4.58 -33.80
CA GLU A 451 28.13 5.18 -34.51
C GLU A 451 27.79 5.62 -35.94
N LYS A 452 26.81 4.98 -36.57
CA LYS A 452 26.39 5.29 -37.93
C LYS A 452 25.31 6.37 -37.93
N LYS A 453 25.48 7.41 -38.74
CA LYS A 453 24.50 8.47 -38.89
C LYS A 453 23.15 7.98 -39.39
N ASN A 454 23.14 7.04 -40.33
CA ASN A 454 21.93 6.35 -40.80
C ASN A 454 22.20 4.85 -40.74
N ASP A 455 21.30 4.11 -40.14
CA ASP A 455 21.37 2.66 -40.06
C ASP A 455 20.03 2.04 -40.41
N HIS A 456 20.01 1.08 -41.33
CA HIS A 456 18.84 0.36 -41.81
C HIS A 456 19.18 -1.10 -41.87
N GLU A 457 18.67 -1.89 -40.92
CA GLU A 457 18.99 -3.30 -40.81
C GLU A 457 17.73 -4.16 -40.75
N ILE A 458 17.85 -5.36 -41.29
CA ILE A 458 16.82 -6.39 -41.15
C ILE A 458 17.47 -7.57 -40.50
N PHE A 459 16.90 -7.97 -39.38
CA PHE A 459 17.31 -9.13 -38.60
C PHE A 459 16.26 -10.21 -38.70
N GLY A 460 16.69 -11.46 -38.79
CA GLY A 460 15.81 -12.62 -38.75
C GLY A 460 16.33 -13.67 -37.79
N THR A 461 15.43 -14.24 -37.00
CA THR A 461 15.73 -15.35 -36.11
C THR A 461 14.65 -16.41 -36.23
N PHE A 462 15.08 -17.63 -36.40
CA PHE A 462 14.24 -18.81 -36.28
C PHE A 462 14.63 -19.59 -35.02
N LEU A 463 13.64 -19.97 -34.23
CA LEU A 463 13.80 -20.80 -33.05
C LEU A 463 12.92 -22.04 -33.19
N LEU A 464 13.46 -23.18 -32.81
CA LEU A 464 12.71 -24.43 -32.61
C LEU A 464 13.00 -24.89 -31.19
N LYS A 465 11.98 -24.89 -30.33
CA LYS A 465 12.07 -25.39 -28.97
C LYS A 465 11.36 -26.73 -28.88
N SER A 466 11.97 -27.66 -28.16
CA SER A 466 11.37 -28.96 -27.87
C SER A 466 11.60 -29.29 -26.41
N GLU A 467 10.58 -29.70 -25.72
CA GLU A 467 10.62 -30.09 -24.31
C GLU A 467 9.89 -31.40 -24.08
N LEU A 468 10.33 -32.14 -23.06
CA LEU A 468 9.70 -33.39 -22.67
C LEU A 468 9.25 -33.31 -21.20
N PRO A 469 7.99 -32.89 -20.94
CA PRO A 469 7.48 -32.81 -19.58
C PRO A 469 7.22 -34.22 -19.04
N LEU A 470 8.02 -34.62 -18.07
CA LEU A 470 7.91 -35.89 -17.37
C LEU A 470 7.32 -35.62 -15.96
N LYS A 471 6.36 -36.47 -15.58
CA LYS A 471 5.71 -36.41 -14.26
C LYS A 471 5.86 -37.77 -13.56
N LYS A 472 6.21 -37.73 -12.27
CA LYS A 472 6.24 -38.93 -11.39
C LYS A 472 5.52 -38.61 -10.09
N GLU A 473 4.42 -39.26 -9.85
CA GLU A 473 3.68 -39.20 -8.60
C GLU A 473 4.25 -40.16 -7.56
N LEU A 474 4.49 -39.69 -6.36
CA LEU A 474 4.93 -40.44 -5.18
C LEU A 474 3.86 -40.25 -4.09
N GLU A 475 3.92 -41.06 -3.03
CA GLU A 475 2.94 -41.04 -1.94
C GLU A 475 2.76 -39.62 -1.31
N ASN A 476 3.84 -38.85 -1.16
CA ASN A 476 3.83 -37.55 -0.47
C ASN A 476 4.31 -36.39 -1.34
N SER A 477 4.56 -36.59 -2.63
CA SER A 477 5.06 -35.54 -3.52
C SER A 477 4.89 -35.91 -4.99
N THR A 478 4.90 -34.90 -5.83
CA THR A 478 4.95 -35.05 -7.29
C THR A 478 6.26 -34.44 -7.79
N ASN A 479 6.99 -35.19 -8.60
CA ASN A 479 8.19 -34.73 -9.26
C ASN A 479 7.92 -34.46 -10.72
N PHE A 480 8.43 -33.34 -11.20
CA PHE A 480 8.42 -32.96 -12.61
C PHE A 480 9.87 -32.84 -13.08
N LEU A 481 10.14 -33.32 -14.26
CA LEU A 481 11.43 -33.15 -14.95
C LEU A 481 11.13 -32.77 -16.40
N LYS A 482 11.69 -31.66 -16.85
CA LYS A 482 11.46 -31.11 -18.18
C LYS A 482 12.80 -30.82 -18.87
N PRO A 483 13.41 -31.78 -19.55
CA PRO A 483 14.50 -31.50 -20.48
C PRO A 483 14.07 -30.60 -21.61
N ILE A 484 14.91 -29.63 -21.97
CA ILE A 484 14.63 -28.59 -22.97
C ILE A 484 15.79 -28.57 -23.98
N LEU A 485 15.44 -28.59 -25.25
CA LEU A 485 16.33 -28.35 -26.37
C LEU A 485 15.82 -27.21 -27.20
N GLN A 486 16.63 -26.21 -27.48
CA GLN A 486 16.30 -25.14 -28.41
C GLN A 486 17.37 -25.00 -29.48
N LEU A 487 16.93 -24.95 -30.73
CA LEU A 487 17.76 -24.62 -31.88
C LEU A 487 17.46 -23.18 -32.29
N ARG A 488 18.52 -22.39 -32.48
CA ARG A 488 18.45 -21.02 -32.97
C ARG A 488 19.24 -20.90 -34.27
N ALA A 489 18.66 -20.23 -35.24
CA ALA A 489 19.32 -19.80 -36.46
C ALA A 489 19.07 -18.31 -36.70
N SER A 490 20.13 -17.52 -36.69
CA SER A 490 20.11 -16.07 -36.94
C SER A 490 21.19 -15.71 -37.95
N PRO A 491 20.87 -15.77 -39.26
CA PRO A 491 21.86 -15.58 -40.32
C PRO A 491 22.22 -14.11 -40.57
N THR A 492 21.64 -13.19 -39.84
CA THR A 492 21.76 -11.74 -40.04
C THR A 492 23.06 -11.17 -39.48
N ASN A 493 23.43 -9.94 -39.91
CA ASN A 493 24.55 -9.23 -39.30
C ASN A 493 24.22 -8.81 -37.88
N GLY A 494 25.20 -8.80 -36.97
CA GLY A 494 25.07 -8.32 -35.62
C GLY A 494 25.66 -6.94 -35.45
N LYS A 495 25.23 -6.21 -34.44
CA LYS A 495 25.86 -4.99 -33.96
C LYS A 495 26.93 -5.32 -32.93
N ASN A 496 27.96 -4.49 -32.82
CA ASN A 496 28.92 -4.59 -31.74
C ASN A 496 28.29 -4.00 -30.47
N ILE A 497 28.03 -4.85 -29.48
CA ILE A 497 27.51 -4.50 -28.18
C ILE A 497 28.40 -5.06 -27.07
N SER A 498 29.66 -5.35 -27.35
CA SER A 498 30.61 -5.96 -26.41
C SER A 498 30.75 -5.18 -25.10
N SER A 499 30.49 -3.87 -25.11
CA SER A 499 30.49 -3.01 -23.92
C SER A 499 29.19 -3.03 -23.09
N SER A 500 28.15 -3.73 -23.54
CA SER A 500 26.88 -3.80 -22.83
C SER A 500 27.01 -4.63 -21.56
N ASP A 501 26.41 -4.16 -20.47
CA ASP A 501 26.40 -4.81 -19.15
C ASP A 501 25.25 -5.83 -19.01
N THR A 502 25.03 -6.65 -20.02
CA THR A 502 23.99 -7.67 -20.07
C THR A 502 24.57 -9.03 -19.72
N ARG A 503 23.86 -9.81 -18.90
CA ARG A 503 24.15 -11.23 -18.60
C ARG A 503 22.99 -12.12 -19.01
N ILE A 504 23.26 -13.42 -19.15
CA ILE A 504 22.22 -14.44 -19.30
C ILE A 504 22.00 -15.15 -17.97
N GLU A 505 20.74 -15.45 -17.72
CA GLU A 505 20.26 -16.24 -16.60
C GLU A 505 19.38 -17.37 -17.16
N PHE A 506 19.03 -18.35 -16.33
CA PHE A 506 18.18 -19.44 -16.82
C PHE A 506 16.83 -18.94 -17.37
N ASP A 507 16.24 -17.91 -16.73
CA ASP A 507 14.92 -17.37 -17.09
C ASP A 507 14.87 -16.75 -18.48
N ASN A 508 15.99 -16.16 -18.95
CA ASN A 508 16.05 -15.56 -20.28
C ASN A 508 16.74 -16.43 -21.33
N LEU A 509 17.31 -17.57 -20.92
CA LEU A 509 18.17 -18.42 -21.76
C LEU A 509 17.50 -18.91 -23.04
N PHE A 510 16.21 -19.25 -22.97
CA PHE A 510 15.40 -19.76 -24.06
C PHE A 510 14.58 -18.68 -24.77
N SER A 511 14.74 -17.39 -24.38
CA SER A 511 14.04 -16.27 -25.00
C SER A 511 14.50 -16.03 -26.44
N PRO A 512 13.60 -15.61 -27.35
CA PRO A 512 13.98 -15.12 -28.67
C PRO A 512 14.96 -13.95 -28.60
N ASN A 513 14.80 -13.08 -27.61
CA ASN A 513 15.70 -11.94 -27.34
C ASN A 513 16.39 -12.09 -25.97
N ARG A 514 17.25 -13.10 -25.81
CA ARG A 514 17.93 -13.37 -24.54
C ARG A 514 18.97 -12.32 -24.14
N ILE A 515 19.39 -11.45 -25.07
CA ILE A 515 20.26 -10.31 -24.78
C ILE A 515 19.47 -9.11 -24.23
N GLY A 516 18.14 -9.08 -24.42
CA GLY A 516 17.26 -8.04 -23.90
C GLY A 516 17.31 -6.70 -24.66
N ARG A 517 17.95 -6.63 -25.83
CA ARG A 517 18.02 -5.40 -26.64
C ARG A 517 16.91 -5.33 -27.68
N SER A 518 16.33 -4.13 -27.83
CA SER A 518 15.28 -3.88 -28.82
C SER A 518 15.82 -3.63 -30.24
N ASP A 519 17.07 -3.19 -30.37
CA ASP A 519 17.67 -2.67 -31.60
C ASP A 519 18.48 -3.70 -32.39
N MET A 520 18.51 -4.95 -31.94
CA MET A 520 19.27 -6.01 -32.63
C MET A 520 18.70 -7.41 -32.30
N VAL A 521 19.26 -8.41 -32.96
CA VAL A 521 19.10 -9.83 -32.66
C VAL A 521 20.46 -10.48 -32.57
N GLU A 522 20.59 -11.46 -31.66
CA GLU A 522 21.83 -12.22 -31.54
C GLU A 522 22.14 -13.00 -32.83
N LYS A 523 23.32 -12.71 -33.41
CA LYS A 523 23.80 -13.34 -34.66
C LYS A 523 24.35 -14.74 -34.41
N GLY A 524 24.16 -15.61 -35.39
CA GLY A 524 24.76 -16.95 -35.45
C GLY A 524 23.78 -18.07 -35.14
N ASN A 525 24.31 -19.29 -35.20
CA ASN A 525 23.53 -20.48 -34.87
C ASN A 525 23.92 -20.97 -33.48
N SER A 526 22.93 -21.45 -32.75
CA SER A 526 23.21 -22.03 -31.41
C SER A 526 22.24 -23.15 -31.08
N ILE A 527 22.71 -24.03 -30.21
CA ILE A 527 21.91 -25.05 -29.54
C ILE A 527 21.91 -24.69 -28.07
N THR A 528 20.74 -24.53 -27.50
CA THR A 528 20.57 -24.35 -26.04
C THR A 528 20.04 -25.65 -25.45
N LEU A 529 20.74 -26.13 -24.47
CA LEU A 529 20.37 -27.33 -23.70
C LEU A 529 20.03 -26.90 -22.28
N GLY A 530 18.98 -27.44 -21.72
CA GLY A 530 18.68 -27.24 -20.32
C GLY A 530 17.69 -28.26 -19.79
N PHE A 531 17.41 -28.15 -18.52
CA PHE A 531 16.34 -28.88 -17.87
C PHE A 531 15.81 -28.10 -16.67
N GLU A 532 14.57 -28.35 -16.35
CA GLU A 532 13.92 -27.94 -15.13
C GLU A 532 13.49 -29.18 -14.34
N PHE A 533 13.84 -29.22 -13.08
CA PHE A 533 13.34 -30.19 -12.12
C PHE A 533 12.54 -29.48 -11.05
N GLU A 534 11.35 -29.99 -10.77
CA GLU A 534 10.51 -29.46 -9.71
C GLU A 534 9.91 -30.59 -8.87
N LYS A 535 9.98 -30.43 -7.56
CA LYS A 535 9.30 -31.29 -6.61
C LYS A 535 8.23 -30.48 -5.87
N GLN A 536 6.99 -30.94 -5.95
CA GLN A 536 5.83 -30.37 -5.26
C GLN A 536 5.35 -31.30 -4.13
N ASN A 537 4.75 -30.72 -3.09
CA ASN A 537 4.04 -31.48 -2.06
C ASN A 537 2.61 -31.81 -2.52
N LEU A 538 1.84 -32.47 -1.65
CA LEU A 538 0.43 -32.84 -1.92
C LEU A 538 -0.52 -31.63 -2.10
N ASN A 539 -0.10 -30.44 -1.72
CA ASN A 539 -0.86 -29.20 -1.88
C ASN A 539 -0.36 -28.36 -3.07
N ASP A 540 0.30 -28.99 -4.04
CA ASP A 540 0.88 -28.40 -5.24
C ASP A 540 1.86 -27.24 -4.97
N SER A 541 2.43 -27.17 -3.73
CA SER A 541 3.43 -26.18 -3.39
C SER A 541 4.83 -26.68 -3.73
N LYS A 542 5.60 -25.88 -4.45
CA LYS A 542 7.00 -26.17 -4.80
C LYS A 542 7.88 -26.27 -3.55
N ILE A 543 8.59 -27.39 -3.40
CA ILE A 543 9.54 -27.66 -2.30
C ILE A 543 10.97 -27.50 -2.79
N LEU A 544 11.27 -28.04 -3.96
CA LEU A 544 12.59 -28.04 -4.57
C LEU A 544 12.45 -27.75 -6.05
N GLY A 545 13.25 -26.85 -6.55
CA GLY A 545 13.42 -26.58 -7.97
C GLY A 545 14.90 -26.53 -8.33
N LEU A 546 15.26 -27.09 -9.45
CA LEU A 546 16.60 -26.99 -10.02
C LEU A 546 16.46 -26.77 -11.52
N SER A 547 17.01 -25.69 -12.00
CA SER A 547 17.06 -25.38 -13.42
C SER A 547 18.49 -25.16 -13.85
N LEU A 548 18.90 -25.78 -14.92
CA LEU A 548 20.25 -25.64 -15.49
C LEU A 548 20.17 -25.49 -17.00
N GLY A 549 21.04 -24.66 -17.53
CA GLY A 549 21.13 -24.51 -18.97
C GLY A 549 22.48 -23.98 -19.46
N ASN A 550 22.75 -24.22 -20.74
CA ASN A 550 23.97 -23.82 -21.40
C ASN A 550 23.73 -23.63 -22.90
N VAL A 551 24.47 -22.72 -23.52
CA VAL A 551 24.41 -22.42 -24.96
C VAL A 551 25.68 -22.87 -25.67
N LEU A 552 25.52 -23.61 -26.75
CA LEU A 552 26.60 -24.02 -27.66
C LEU A 552 26.41 -23.26 -28.99
N LYS A 553 27.44 -22.56 -29.44
CA LYS A 553 27.48 -21.78 -30.66
C LYS A 553 28.42 -22.38 -31.69
N ASP A 554 28.08 -22.16 -32.93
CA ASP A 554 28.93 -22.60 -34.07
C ASP A 554 30.23 -21.83 -34.15
N LYS A 555 30.26 -20.55 -33.75
CA LYS A 555 31.41 -19.66 -33.84
C LYS A 555 31.47 -18.67 -32.69
N LYS A 556 32.70 -18.21 -32.36
CA LYS A 556 32.90 -17.05 -31.49
C LYS A 556 32.34 -15.77 -32.14
N ASN A 557 31.86 -14.86 -31.31
CA ASN A 557 31.37 -13.55 -31.77
C ASN A 557 31.75 -12.47 -30.74
N ASP A 558 32.86 -11.80 -31.01
CA ASP A 558 33.44 -10.79 -30.13
C ASP A 558 32.59 -9.51 -30.03
N ASP A 559 31.57 -9.35 -30.90
CA ASP A 559 30.60 -8.24 -30.84
C ASP A 559 29.58 -8.39 -29.67
N LEU A 560 29.51 -9.53 -29.02
CA LEU A 560 28.57 -9.80 -27.92
C LEU A 560 29.19 -9.49 -26.55
N PRO A 561 28.36 -9.11 -25.55
CA PRO A 561 28.83 -8.78 -24.22
C PRO A 561 29.57 -9.92 -23.56
N THR A 562 30.70 -9.63 -22.94
CA THR A 562 31.53 -10.63 -22.25
C THR A 562 30.81 -11.27 -21.08
N LYS A 563 29.98 -10.52 -20.35
CA LYS A 563 29.14 -11.02 -19.26
C LYS A 563 28.08 -12.05 -19.70
N THR A 564 27.70 -12.07 -20.97
CA THR A 564 26.79 -13.11 -21.45
C THR A 564 27.47 -14.44 -21.74
N LYS A 565 28.80 -14.43 -21.92
CA LYS A 565 29.59 -15.55 -22.44
C LYS A 565 29.10 -16.09 -23.81
N LEU A 566 28.15 -15.41 -24.43
CA LEU A 566 27.70 -15.72 -25.80
C LEU A 566 28.72 -15.27 -26.87
N ASN A 567 29.73 -14.52 -26.48
CA ASN A 567 30.91 -14.21 -27.29
C ASN A 567 31.79 -15.44 -27.54
N GLN A 568 31.65 -16.51 -26.72
CA GLN A 568 32.37 -17.76 -26.84
C GLN A 568 31.57 -18.83 -27.59
N THR A 569 32.21 -19.98 -27.94
CA THR A 569 31.53 -21.14 -28.54
C THR A 569 30.70 -21.92 -27.55
N ARG A 570 30.94 -21.74 -26.28
CA ARG A 570 30.16 -22.32 -25.17
C ARG A 570 29.95 -21.26 -24.09
N SER A 571 28.72 -21.02 -23.71
CA SER A 571 28.40 -20.12 -22.61
C SER A 571 28.75 -20.71 -21.26
N ASP A 572 28.67 -19.92 -20.23
CA ASP A 572 28.61 -20.39 -18.87
C ASP A 572 27.41 -21.32 -18.66
N ILE A 573 27.49 -22.14 -17.62
CA ILE A 573 26.38 -22.95 -17.14
C ILE A 573 25.60 -22.07 -16.16
N VAL A 574 24.41 -21.66 -16.58
CA VAL A 574 23.52 -20.84 -15.76
C VAL A 574 22.45 -21.69 -15.11
N GLY A 575 22.07 -21.34 -13.90
CA GLY A 575 21.04 -22.10 -13.21
C GLY A 575 20.40 -21.36 -12.05
N ASN A 576 19.32 -21.97 -11.59
CA ASN A 576 18.58 -21.58 -10.41
C ASN A 576 18.33 -22.82 -9.54
N LEU A 577 18.55 -22.68 -8.24
CA LEU A 577 18.20 -23.67 -7.22
C LEU A 577 17.22 -23.00 -6.25
N TYR A 578 16.01 -23.51 -6.22
CA TYR A 578 14.99 -23.15 -5.24
C TYR A 578 14.80 -24.27 -4.23
N TYR A 579 14.81 -23.95 -2.94
CA TYR A 579 14.54 -24.92 -1.88
C TYR A 579 13.69 -24.30 -0.78
N LYS A 580 12.59 -24.97 -0.43
CA LYS A 580 11.68 -24.55 0.64
C LYS A 580 11.43 -25.71 1.60
N LEU A 581 12.03 -25.62 2.78
CA LEU A 581 11.77 -26.54 3.87
C LEU A 581 10.69 -25.96 4.80
N ASN A 582 9.44 -26.24 4.50
CA ASN A 582 8.27 -25.74 5.24
C ASN A 582 8.23 -24.18 5.31
N LYS A 583 7.73 -23.63 6.42
CA LYS A 583 7.69 -22.18 6.67
C LYS A 583 8.99 -21.60 7.23
N ASN A 584 10.00 -22.43 7.48
CA ASN A 584 11.16 -22.05 8.26
C ASN A 584 12.41 -21.76 7.43
N LEU A 585 12.52 -22.31 6.23
CA LEU A 585 13.65 -22.09 5.35
C LEU A 585 13.17 -22.00 3.91
N GLU A 586 13.54 -20.90 3.27
CA GLU A 586 13.39 -20.69 1.83
C GLU A 586 14.71 -20.17 1.28
N LEU A 587 15.20 -20.81 0.25
CA LEU A 587 16.46 -20.50 -0.43
C LEU A 587 16.19 -20.38 -1.92
N ASN A 588 16.67 -19.31 -2.51
CA ASN A 588 16.74 -19.09 -3.95
C ASN A 588 18.18 -18.76 -4.32
N TYR A 589 18.79 -19.53 -5.18
CA TYR A 589 20.18 -19.37 -5.59
C TYR A 589 20.27 -19.35 -7.11
N ASN A 590 20.63 -18.21 -7.67
CA ASN A 590 20.92 -18.03 -9.09
C ASN A 590 22.43 -17.98 -9.29
N PHE A 591 22.91 -18.63 -10.30
CA PHE A 591 24.35 -18.72 -10.54
C PHE A 591 24.74 -18.78 -12.02
N SER A 592 25.96 -18.37 -12.29
CA SER A 592 26.66 -18.54 -13.57
C SER A 592 28.05 -19.08 -13.32
N TYR A 593 28.25 -20.35 -13.59
CA TYR A 593 29.56 -21.04 -13.51
C TYR A 593 30.20 -21.05 -14.89
N ASP A 594 31.52 -20.90 -14.92
CA ASP A 594 32.26 -21.04 -16.15
C ASP A 594 32.00 -22.42 -16.80
N LYS A 595 32.22 -22.50 -18.12
CA LYS A 595 31.91 -23.71 -18.92
C LYS A 595 32.58 -25.02 -18.41
N ASP A 596 33.68 -24.90 -17.68
CA ASP A 596 34.46 -26.01 -17.15
C ASP A 596 34.20 -26.28 -15.65
N LEU A 597 33.29 -25.47 -15.03
CA LEU A 597 32.90 -25.50 -13.59
C LEU A 597 34.07 -25.20 -12.64
N GLU A 598 35.06 -24.45 -13.07
CA GLU A 598 36.25 -24.15 -12.27
C GLU A 598 35.98 -22.99 -11.29
N TYR A 599 35.15 -22.03 -11.69
CA TYR A 599 34.81 -20.85 -10.87
C TYR A 599 33.41 -20.30 -11.18
N SER A 600 32.86 -19.57 -10.23
CA SER A 600 31.64 -18.82 -10.44
C SER A 600 31.94 -17.38 -10.93
N ASN A 601 31.25 -16.96 -11.96
CA ASN A 601 31.23 -15.58 -12.43
C ASN A 601 30.15 -14.73 -11.76
N TYR A 602 29.07 -15.37 -11.34
CA TYR A 602 27.94 -14.70 -10.69
C TYR A 602 27.26 -15.65 -9.72
N ASP A 603 27.00 -15.16 -8.52
CA ASP A 603 26.18 -15.83 -7.53
C ASP A 603 25.19 -14.81 -6.92
N SER A 604 23.93 -15.19 -6.84
CA SER A 604 22.90 -14.46 -6.11
C SER A 604 22.16 -15.44 -5.20
N VAL A 605 22.31 -15.24 -3.90
CA VAL A 605 21.69 -16.08 -2.88
C VAL A 605 20.68 -15.25 -2.10
N GLU A 606 19.41 -15.60 -2.20
CA GLU A 606 18.35 -15.11 -1.33
C GLU A 606 17.97 -16.22 -0.37
N ALA A 607 18.17 -16.01 0.92
CA ALA A 607 17.85 -16.98 1.94
C ALA A 607 17.00 -16.37 3.04
N THR A 608 15.83 -16.96 3.30
CA THR A 608 14.98 -16.59 4.43
C THR A 608 14.92 -17.74 5.42
N PHE A 609 15.28 -17.46 6.64
CA PHE A 609 15.21 -18.40 7.75
C PHE A 609 14.25 -17.89 8.82
N GLY A 610 13.26 -18.73 9.18
CA GLY A 610 12.27 -18.43 10.20
C GLY A 610 12.22 -19.51 11.27
N LEU A 611 12.43 -19.14 12.52
CA LEU A 611 12.27 -20.05 13.66
C LEU A 611 11.40 -19.38 14.72
N ASN A 612 10.11 -19.75 14.76
CA ASN A 612 9.13 -19.19 15.69
C ASN A 612 9.12 -17.64 15.71
N LYS A 613 9.89 -17.06 16.61
CA LYS A 613 9.96 -15.61 16.87
C LYS A 613 11.06 -14.90 16.09
N PHE A 614 11.93 -15.62 15.44
CA PHE A 614 13.07 -15.09 14.71
C PHE A 614 12.93 -15.35 13.21
N ILE A 615 12.96 -14.28 12.42
CA ILE A 615 12.94 -14.34 10.96
C ILE A 615 14.10 -13.49 10.47
N THR A 616 14.96 -14.06 9.64
CA THR A 616 16.07 -13.34 9.02
C THR A 616 16.14 -13.67 7.54
N SER A 617 16.35 -12.66 6.71
CA SER A 617 16.58 -12.79 5.28
C SER A 617 17.96 -12.23 4.94
N PHE A 618 18.66 -12.94 4.10
CA PHE A 618 19.96 -12.59 3.54
C PHE A 618 19.82 -12.51 2.02
N ASP A 619 20.27 -11.42 1.45
CA ASP A 619 20.46 -11.26 0.01
C ASP A 619 21.98 -11.07 -0.20
N TYR A 620 22.63 -11.99 -0.87
CA TYR A 620 24.05 -11.95 -1.18
C TYR A 620 24.23 -12.00 -2.68
N ILE A 621 24.98 -11.04 -3.21
CA ILE A 621 25.28 -10.96 -4.64
C ILE A 621 26.80 -10.81 -4.80
N THR A 622 27.40 -11.62 -5.65
CA THR A 622 28.78 -11.43 -6.07
C THR A 622 28.92 -11.55 -7.57
N GLU A 623 29.71 -10.66 -8.14
CA GLU A 623 30.16 -10.67 -9.53
C GLU A 623 31.68 -10.76 -9.56
N ASN A 624 32.22 -11.70 -10.32
CA ASN A 624 33.65 -11.98 -10.39
C ASN A 624 34.12 -12.02 -11.86
N HIS A 625 35.43 -11.90 -12.07
CA HIS A 625 36.07 -12.06 -13.37
C HIS A 625 35.50 -11.12 -14.44
N ASP A 626 35.01 -11.67 -15.55
CA ASP A 626 34.45 -10.89 -16.66
C ASP A 626 33.11 -10.23 -16.32
N PHE A 627 32.43 -10.65 -15.23
CA PHE A 627 31.15 -10.08 -14.84
C PHE A 627 31.30 -8.82 -14.01
N GLY A 628 32.44 -8.63 -13.39
CA GLY A 628 32.72 -7.48 -12.54
C GLY A 628 33.56 -7.86 -11.35
N ASP A 629 33.51 -7.02 -10.34
CA ASP A 629 34.25 -7.18 -9.11
C ASP A 629 33.44 -6.51 -7.98
N SER A 630 32.32 -7.13 -7.62
CA SER A 630 31.42 -6.61 -6.59
C SER A 630 30.99 -7.75 -5.65
N GLU A 631 30.84 -7.43 -4.39
CA GLU A 631 30.39 -8.38 -3.37
C GLU A 631 29.51 -7.62 -2.34
N ILE A 632 28.21 -7.83 -2.41
CA ILE A 632 27.24 -7.09 -1.60
C ILE A 632 26.43 -8.06 -0.75
N ILE A 633 26.28 -7.76 0.52
CA ILE A 633 25.38 -8.47 1.44
C ILE A 633 24.37 -7.52 2.03
N LYS A 634 23.12 -7.93 2.02
CA LYS A 634 22.02 -7.30 2.73
C LYS A 634 21.41 -8.29 3.70
N ASN A 635 21.15 -7.86 4.92
CA ASN A 635 20.45 -8.65 5.91
C ASN A 635 19.25 -7.88 6.46
N VAL A 636 18.12 -8.55 6.56
CA VAL A 636 16.91 -8.04 7.24
C VAL A 636 16.52 -9.09 8.27
N THR A 637 16.58 -8.69 9.53
CA THR A 637 16.26 -9.57 10.66
C THR A 637 15.09 -8.99 11.45
N LYS A 638 14.09 -9.82 11.73
CA LYS A 638 12.95 -9.52 12.58
C LYS A 638 12.93 -10.49 13.76
N TYR A 639 12.97 -9.97 14.97
CA TYR A 639 12.84 -10.74 16.19
C TYR A 639 11.60 -10.33 16.97
N LYS A 640 10.65 -11.25 17.11
CA LYS A 640 9.45 -11.09 17.93
C LYS A 640 9.75 -11.51 19.37
N ILE A 641 9.94 -10.57 20.26
CA ILE A 641 10.05 -10.83 21.70
C ILE A 641 8.73 -11.43 22.18
N SER A 642 7.63 -10.80 21.80
CA SER A 642 6.24 -11.25 21.98
C SER A 642 5.42 -10.85 20.76
N ASP A 643 4.12 -11.14 20.76
CA ASP A 643 3.24 -10.69 19.66
C ASP A 643 3.13 -9.16 19.57
N GLU A 644 3.40 -8.46 20.67
CA GLU A 644 3.32 -7.00 20.77
C GLU A 644 4.69 -6.30 20.64
N HIS A 645 5.81 -7.03 20.75
CA HIS A 645 7.16 -6.45 20.82
C HIS A 645 8.06 -7.03 19.75
N ILE A 646 8.53 -6.19 18.85
CA ILE A 646 9.31 -6.57 17.68
C ILE A 646 10.60 -5.75 17.64
N ILE A 647 11.71 -6.41 17.33
CA ILE A 647 12.98 -5.77 16.98
C ILE A 647 13.25 -6.09 15.52
N ASN A 648 13.57 -5.06 14.72
CA ASN A 648 14.03 -5.23 13.34
C ASN A 648 15.45 -4.67 13.23
N PHE A 649 16.29 -5.41 12.52
CA PHE A 649 17.63 -5.00 12.15
C PHE A 649 17.80 -5.14 10.64
N ASN A 650 18.36 -4.11 9.99
CA ASN A 650 18.61 -4.09 8.57
C ASN A 650 20.01 -3.51 8.31
N ILE A 651 20.81 -4.18 7.50
CA ILE A 651 22.15 -3.75 7.12
C ILE A 651 22.39 -4.05 5.64
N THR A 652 23.07 -3.14 4.96
CA THR A 652 23.62 -3.35 3.62
C THR A 652 25.10 -3.01 3.65
N LYS A 653 25.93 -3.96 3.26
CA LYS A 653 27.38 -3.84 3.27
C LYS A 653 27.98 -4.32 1.94
N ASP A 654 28.87 -3.52 1.41
CA ASP A 654 29.81 -3.93 0.38
C ASP A 654 30.98 -4.64 1.08
N LEU A 655 31.13 -5.95 0.83
CA LEU A 655 32.14 -6.76 1.48
C LEU A 655 33.51 -6.60 0.83
N LYS A 656 33.53 -6.24 -0.45
CA LYS A 656 34.78 -6.02 -1.17
C LYS A 656 35.52 -4.78 -0.69
N ASP A 657 34.80 -3.67 -0.63
CA ASP A 657 35.39 -2.39 -0.20
C ASP A 657 35.36 -2.24 1.34
N ASP A 658 34.90 -3.26 2.05
CA ASP A 658 34.63 -3.25 3.52
C ASP A 658 33.82 -2.01 3.94
N PHE A 659 32.86 -1.64 3.10
CA PHE A 659 32.08 -0.41 3.24
C PHE A 659 30.63 -0.73 3.64
N THR A 660 30.23 -0.27 4.82
CA THR A 660 28.83 -0.35 5.23
C THR A 660 28.07 0.82 4.61
N GLN A 661 27.07 0.55 3.78
CA GLN A 661 26.24 1.58 3.14
C GLN A 661 25.29 2.20 4.15
N PHE A 662 24.56 1.36 4.87
CA PHE A 662 23.72 1.80 5.98
C PHE A 662 23.43 0.64 6.95
N TYR A 663 23.01 0.97 8.16
CA TYR A 663 22.30 0.07 9.05
C TYR A 663 21.16 0.78 9.75
N LYS A 664 20.16 -0.01 10.12
CA LYS A 664 18.94 0.43 10.76
C LYS A 664 18.55 -0.57 11.83
N LEU A 665 18.32 -0.08 13.04
CA LEU A 665 17.79 -0.85 14.14
C LEU A 665 16.48 -0.21 14.60
N SER A 666 15.41 -0.98 14.65
CA SER A 666 14.15 -0.50 15.20
C SER A 666 13.60 -1.44 16.27
N TYR A 667 12.93 -0.83 17.22
CA TYR A 667 12.08 -1.51 18.20
C TYR A 667 10.66 -1.02 18.05
N GLU A 668 9.72 -1.94 17.96
CA GLU A 668 8.30 -1.66 17.80
C GLU A 668 7.49 -2.33 18.92
N HIS A 669 6.58 -1.56 19.49
CA HIS A 669 5.52 -2.06 20.36
C HIS A 669 4.19 -1.82 19.65
N GLU A 670 3.52 -2.90 19.26
CA GLU A 670 2.28 -2.87 18.49
C GLU A 670 1.17 -3.61 19.25
N THR A 671 0.07 -2.91 19.46
CA THR A 671 -1.17 -3.47 19.98
C THR A 671 -2.32 -3.19 19.00
N ASP A 672 -3.53 -3.62 19.31
CA ASP A 672 -4.73 -3.32 18.52
C ASP A 672 -4.99 -1.81 18.33
N CYS A 673 -4.51 -0.97 19.24
CA CYS A 673 -4.82 0.46 19.27
C CYS A 673 -3.61 1.40 19.38
N LEU A 674 -2.42 0.88 19.57
CA LEU A 674 -1.19 1.66 19.74
C LEU A 674 -0.03 1.00 19.00
N LEU A 675 0.66 1.76 18.17
CA LEU A 675 1.98 1.43 17.64
C LEU A 675 2.97 2.48 18.18
N ALA A 676 3.98 2.02 18.87
CA ALA A 676 5.10 2.87 19.29
C ALA A 676 6.40 2.26 18.77
N SER A 677 7.20 3.03 18.05
CA SER A 677 8.50 2.58 17.55
C SER A 677 9.61 3.57 17.79
N PHE A 678 10.81 3.03 17.99
CA PHE A 678 12.07 3.75 17.95
C PHE A 678 12.90 3.14 16.82
N GLU A 679 13.48 3.99 16.01
CA GLU A 679 14.30 3.62 14.88
C GLU A 679 15.59 4.44 14.91
N TYR A 680 16.71 3.73 14.97
CA TYR A 680 18.04 4.30 14.79
C TYR A 680 18.55 3.91 13.40
N GLN A 681 18.95 4.90 12.60
CA GLN A 681 19.49 4.70 11.27
C GLN A 681 20.80 5.46 11.12
N LYS A 682 21.78 4.84 10.48
CA LYS A 682 23.03 5.49 10.10
C LYS A 682 23.36 5.15 8.64
N THR A 683 23.65 6.18 7.86
CA THR A 683 24.09 6.09 6.46
C THR A 683 25.54 6.56 6.37
N PHE A 684 26.34 5.92 5.54
CA PHE A 684 27.78 6.18 5.41
C PHE A 684 28.18 6.70 4.02
N PHE A 685 27.28 6.60 3.04
CA PHE A 685 27.59 6.98 1.66
C PHE A 685 27.48 8.50 1.44
N ARG A 686 28.23 8.98 0.45
CA ARG A 686 28.14 10.34 -0.10
C ARG A 686 27.74 10.25 -1.56
N ASP A 687 26.80 11.07 -1.97
CA ASP A 687 26.39 11.22 -3.36
C ASP A 687 26.03 12.69 -3.63
N GLY A 688 26.91 13.41 -4.29
CA GLY A 688 26.75 14.85 -4.54
C GLY A 688 26.61 15.62 -3.21
N SER A 689 25.45 16.22 -3.01
CA SER A 689 25.12 16.98 -1.80
C SER A 689 24.65 16.10 -0.61
N LEU A 690 24.47 14.79 -0.79
CA LEU A 690 24.19 13.87 0.31
C LEU A 690 25.45 13.60 1.10
N VAL A 691 25.38 13.80 2.41
CA VAL A 691 26.46 13.49 3.36
C VAL A 691 25.99 12.37 4.29
N PRO A 692 26.91 11.60 4.89
CA PRO A 692 26.56 10.62 5.91
C PRO A 692 25.66 11.24 6.97
N ASP A 693 24.58 10.56 7.33
CA ASP A 693 23.61 11.03 8.32
C ASP A 693 23.34 9.97 9.38
N GLU A 694 23.11 10.44 10.59
CA GLU A 694 22.76 9.63 11.74
C GLU A 694 21.48 10.19 12.34
N SER A 695 20.47 9.35 12.48
CA SER A 695 19.16 9.78 12.94
C SER A 695 18.53 8.79 13.93
N LEU A 696 17.86 9.35 14.92
CA LEU A 696 16.97 8.63 15.81
C LEU A 696 15.55 9.12 15.54
N VAL A 697 14.69 8.20 15.09
CA VAL A 697 13.28 8.50 14.80
C VAL A 697 12.42 7.79 15.82
N PHE A 698 11.42 8.46 16.34
CA PHE A 698 10.36 7.82 17.10
C PHE A 698 9.01 8.05 16.42
N LEU A 699 8.17 7.03 16.49
CA LEU A 699 6.81 7.04 15.97
C LEU A 699 5.87 6.57 17.07
N ILE A 700 4.80 7.31 17.30
CA ILE A 700 3.68 6.87 18.12
C ILE A 700 2.41 7.05 17.31
N LYS A 701 1.70 5.95 17.04
CA LYS A 701 0.45 5.94 16.29
C LYS A 701 -0.67 5.45 17.18
N PHE A 702 -1.66 6.28 17.37
CA PHE A 702 -2.90 5.96 18.08
C PHE A 702 -3.94 5.52 17.06
N ILE A 703 -4.14 4.21 16.96
CA ILE A 703 -4.99 3.62 15.94
C ILE A 703 -6.46 3.73 16.37
N PRO A 704 -7.33 4.31 15.52
CA PRO A 704 -7.12 4.86 14.18
C PRO A 704 -6.94 6.40 14.13
N PHE A 705 -6.68 7.08 15.24
CA PHE A 705 -6.87 8.52 15.37
C PHE A 705 -5.72 9.41 14.94
N ALA A 706 -4.49 9.10 15.32
CA ALA A 706 -3.38 10.01 15.16
C ALA A 706 -2.04 9.30 15.09
N GLU A 707 -1.09 9.89 14.38
CA GLU A 707 0.29 9.46 14.32
C GLU A 707 1.18 10.64 14.74
N ILE A 708 2.09 10.43 15.69
CA ILE A 708 3.11 11.39 16.09
C ILE A 708 4.46 10.79 15.71
N ARG A 709 5.18 11.46 14.78
CA ARG A 709 6.51 11.05 14.36
C ARG A 709 7.51 12.12 14.74
N GLY A 710 8.65 11.74 15.28
CA GLY A 710 9.73 12.64 15.62
C GLY A 710 11.08 11.99 15.40
N ALA A 711 12.09 12.78 15.07
CA ALA A 711 13.47 12.37 14.96
C ALA A 711 14.36 13.30 15.82
N ALA A 712 15.30 12.73 16.57
CA ALA A 712 16.26 13.47 17.38
C ALA A 712 17.67 13.01 17.02
N ASN A 713 18.51 13.94 16.57
CA ASN A 713 19.91 13.65 16.23
C ASN A 713 20.91 13.98 17.34
N SER A 714 20.50 14.75 18.35
CA SER A 714 21.41 15.31 19.35
C SER A 714 21.64 14.42 20.58
N VAL A 715 21.21 13.17 20.58
CA VAL A 715 21.34 12.29 21.77
C VAL A 715 22.73 11.67 21.91
N PHE A 716 23.56 11.73 20.87
CA PHE A 716 24.85 11.04 20.81
C PHE A 716 26.08 11.94 20.57
N GLU A 717 25.93 13.27 20.58
CA GLU A 717 27.07 14.17 20.66
C GLU A 717 27.52 14.29 22.12
N ASN A 718 28.34 13.34 22.56
CA ASN A 718 29.31 13.47 23.67
C ASN A 718 30.46 12.49 23.45
#